data_6cfab9c1b0d2bf223eb5e7e0f441813d
#
_entry.id   6cfab9c1b0d2bf223eb5e7e0f441813d
#
_cell.length_a   1.000
_cell.length_b   1.000
_cell.length_c   1.000
_cell.angle_alpha   90.00
_cell.angle_beta   90.00
_cell.angle_gamma   90.00
#
_symmetry.space_group_name_H-M   'P 1'
#
loop_
_entity.id
_entity.type
_entity.pdbx_description
1 polymer ?
#
loop_
_entity_poly.entity_id
_entity_poly.type
_entity_poly.pdbx_seq_one_letter_code
_entity_poly.pdbx_strand_id
1 'polypeptide(L)'
;MKKNTLQDSRISNATLQPLHTLWAVLSILVCSFTMFSQTTHNINDPESLTALSSTLAAGDTVILADGTYTSDARIKFSPTTGTAAMPIIFRPQTPGGVKFTGGLKMSIGGDYVIVDGFHWLGGYGASNFIEFRDGSDYANYSTIQNCAIDGLQVDPDDLEPGTSVKHRWIVLYGTYNTVINCSFMNKTNAGALILVELEYNASPDDGVTNTRCNVVGHTISNNYFYKYAKIDPALTNAGDSETIRVGTSEYQNVDSSTTISNNYFVEADGENEIITNKSKNNTYINNTFRRCRGSLVLRHGSHATVDGNYFLGEDVDGTGGIRIVDSNHIITNNYIQDCITVGDNAIWNNGITFLGGSANNAVICTSTSVSNSYQKALNITLSNNSIVNTNAPLFFNVNTGTNDVTGTVSNNLIYFAAADPNLSNVISGNTASAYTDFGTALTYTGNDYKGATLGVTNTGFTENTGITASPNGEIFTFSGATGKGADMGVYAPITDETVGYGIGACFLNYLGVNITDGNCIIEIPESLTVSSLSTLAPSAASYDVSVYANVSWTALSNDAWISIDTNSGTGNATVSVTVTENVNPSSRTGTVTFTQDPGGDDIVRTLNVTQEAADPRTGLNLINVLSTDFYINYFSHEENVPPNKINLAPHSLDKNFNSYWAGDRTQHESGRAIIIYDLKGTFDLDLVDIATTGGKTYQLQIWVSSTGTDDIDFSNPFPPGDLISNTDASFKAFILPTTAVGTKYVKIIGNGQPNGSNFTSIHEIEFYGNSSLSIDDNDLANAIKMYPNPVKDILTLKNIGNNVNLLQVFSIDGRKVYEKTVNSSGSEIKLDMSPFANGTYILNVLDSSQTKQVKMIIVSH
;
A
#
# COMPACT_ATOMS: atom_id res chain seq x y z
N MET A 1 3.93 -54.20 62.40
CA MET A 1 3.89 -55.60 62.02
C MET A 1 4.62 -55.79 60.70
N LYS A 2 5.64 -56.63 60.75
CA LYS A 2 6.31 -57.43 59.74
C LYS A 2 6.97 -56.56 58.60
N LYS A 3 8.24 -56.34 58.55
CA LYS A 3 9.41 -57.26 58.43
C LYS A 3 9.58 -57.80 57.00
N ASN A 4 10.75 -57.48 56.50
CA ASN A 4 11.75 -58.33 55.81
C ASN A 4 11.65 -58.34 54.26
N THR A 5 12.75 -58.45 53.48
CA THR A 5 14.16 -58.69 53.71
C THR A 5 14.89 -58.37 52.38
N LEU A 6 16.10 -57.84 52.53
CA LEU A 6 17.32 -58.04 51.75
C LEU A 6 17.38 -59.03 50.58
N GLN A 7 18.00 -58.66 49.46
CA GLN A 7 19.19 -59.35 49.01
C GLN A 7 19.98 -58.66 47.94
N ASP A 8 21.23 -58.60 48.19
CA ASP A 8 22.43 -58.18 47.42
C ASP A 8 22.53 -58.71 46.00
N SER A 9 23.16 -57.91 45.09
CA SER A 9 24.45 -58.42 44.53
C SER A 9 25.01 -57.40 43.47
N ARG A 10 26.22 -57.04 43.76
CA ARG A 10 27.38 -56.86 42.87
C ARG A 10 27.56 -55.59 42.04
N ILE A 11 28.56 -54.91 42.52
CA ILE A 11 29.54 -53.96 42.01
C ILE A 11 30.01 -54.31 40.59
N SER A 12 30.02 -53.35 39.69
CA SER A 12 31.08 -53.23 38.68
C SER A 12 31.49 -51.79 38.54
N ASN A 13 32.78 -51.54 38.66
CA ASN A 13 33.50 -50.28 38.60
C ASN A 13 33.24 -49.51 37.30
N ALA A 14 32.84 -48.27 37.39
CA ALA A 14 33.03 -47.27 36.35
C ALA A 14 33.59 -46.00 37.00
N THR A 15 34.74 -45.64 36.56
CA THR A 15 35.63 -44.56 36.94
C THR A 15 34.97 -43.20 37.15
N LEU A 16 35.28 -42.59 38.30
CA LEU A 16 35.08 -41.18 38.60
C LEU A 16 35.86 -40.31 37.61
N GLN A 17 35.15 -39.51 36.82
CA GLN A 17 35.68 -38.33 36.18
C GLN A 17 35.19 -37.09 36.95
N PRO A 18 36.04 -36.01 37.11
CA PRO A 18 35.85 -35.08 38.19
C PRO A 18 34.79 -34.02 37.96
N LEU A 19 34.07 -33.69 39.01
CA LEU A 19 32.99 -32.71 39.18
C LEU A 19 33.44 -31.23 39.04
N HIS A 20 34.51 -30.94 38.32
CA HIS A 20 35.03 -29.57 38.20
C HIS A 20 34.50 -28.78 36.99
N THR A 21 33.80 -29.39 36.02
CA THR A 21 33.25 -28.72 34.84
C THR A 21 31.82 -28.21 35.07
N LEU A 22 31.11 -28.66 36.09
CA LEU A 22 29.73 -28.20 36.35
C LEU A 22 29.68 -26.88 37.13
N TRP A 23 30.76 -26.51 37.87
CA TRP A 23 30.86 -25.21 38.57
C TRP A 23 31.28 -24.05 37.66
N ALA A 24 32.00 -24.33 36.62
CA ALA A 24 32.41 -23.30 35.66
C ALA A 24 31.27 -22.88 34.69
N VAL A 25 30.30 -23.75 34.43
CA VAL A 25 29.11 -23.43 33.60
C VAL A 25 28.01 -22.75 34.44
N LEU A 26 27.95 -23.04 35.76
CA LEU A 26 26.98 -22.38 36.63
C LEU A 26 27.44 -20.98 37.08
N SER A 27 28.73 -20.68 37.03
CA SER A 27 29.30 -19.36 37.34
C SER A 27 29.33 -18.39 36.13
N ILE A 28 29.04 -18.89 34.90
CA ILE A 28 28.90 -18.05 33.70
C ILE A 28 27.43 -17.67 33.47
N LEU A 29 26.46 -18.32 34.11
CA LEU A 29 25.01 -17.97 34.03
C LEU A 29 24.54 -17.04 35.17
N VAL A 30 25.45 -16.58 36.04
CA VAL A 30 25.22 -15.34 36.80
C VAL A 30 25.70 -14.19 35.92
N CYS A 31 25.09 -14.08 34.78
CA CYS A 31 25.19 -12.88 33.96
C CYS A 31 24.61 -11.75 34.81
N SER A 32 25.48 -10.86 35.20
CA SER A 32 25.22 -9.54 35.76
C SER A 32 23.91 -8.97 35.22
N PHE A 33 22.80 -9.20 35.95
CA PHE A 33 21.76 -8.21 35.99
C PHE A 33 22.42 -7.00 36.69
N THR A 34 23.00 -6.11 35.90
CA THR A 34 23.18 -4.73 36.35
C THR A 34 21.80 -4.26 36.70
N MET A 35 21.48 -4.26 37.99
CA MET A 35 20.34 -3.50 38.49
C MET A 35 20.69 -2.05 38.19
N PHE A 36 20.18 -1.50 37.09
CA PHE A 36 20.16 -0.07 36.87
C PHE A 36 19.26 0.48 37.97
N SER A 37 19.85 1.20 38.90
CA SER A 37 19.10 1.93 39.92
C SER A 37 18.41 3.08 39.21
N GLN A 38 17.10 3.03 39.11
CA GLN A 38 16.31 4.17 38.66
C GLN A 38 16.47 5.31 39.67
N THR A 39 16.94 6.46 39.20
CA THR A 39 17.19 7.63 40.06
C THR A 39 16.12 8.68 39.83
N THR A 40 15.61 9.26 40.90
CA THR A 40 14.74 10.43 40.87
C THR A 40 15.54 11.70 41.13
N HIS A 41 15.50 12.61 40.13
CA HIS A 41 16.16 13.91 40.19
C HIS A 41 15.11 14.98 40.42
N ASN A 42 15.14 15.66 41.56
CA ASN A 42 14.22 16.75 41.85
C ASN A 42 14.86 18.09 41.51
N ILE A 43 14.19 18.88 40.67
CA ILE A 43 14.60 20.22 40.24
C ILE A 43 13.54 21.27 40.63
N ASN A 44 13.99 22.50 40.87
CA ASN A 44 13.11 23.63 41.20
C ASN A 44 13.10 24.72 40.13
N ASP A 45 13.81 24.48 39.04
CA ASP A 45 13.96 25.39 37.93
C ASP A 45 14.00 24.55 36.61
N PRO A 46 13.12 24.85 35.63
CA PRO A 46 13.05 24.09 34.41
C PRO A 46 14.32 24.18 33.57
N GLU A 47 15.06 25.28 33.64
CA GLU A 47 16.30 25.47 32.86
C GLU A 47 17.41 24.51 33.29
N SER A 48 17.38 24.04 34.56
CA SER A 48 18.30 23.04 35.10
C SER A 48 18.23 21.70 34.35
N LEU A 49 17.13 21.39 33.70
CA LEU A 49 16.96 20.18 32.88
C LEU A 49 18.01 20.10 31.79
N THR A 50 18.35 21.23 31.16
CA THR A 50 19.31 21.25 30.03
C THR A 50 20.68 20.70 30.45
N ALA A 51 21.17 21.09 31.61
CA ALA A 51 22.47 20.59 32.13
C ALA A 51 22.37 19.13 32.63
N LEU A 52 21.23 18.75 33.18
CA LEU A 52 20.99 17.41 33.72
C LEU A 52 20.81 16.37 32.61
N SER A 53 20.21 16.74 31.50
CA SER A 53 19.75 15.85 30.45
C SER A 53 20.84 14.86 29.97
N SER A 54 22.05 15.35 29.75
CA SER A 54 23.18 14.52 29.28
C SER A 54 23.73 13.51 30.30
N THR A 55 23.30 13.61 31.54
CA THR A 55 23.77 12.75 32.65
C THR A 55 22.75 11.67 33.04
N LEU A 56 21.55 11.72 32.49
CA LEU A 56 20.46 10.80 32.84
C LEU A 56 20.77 9.39 32.34
N ALA A 57 20.40 8.42 33.12
CA ALA A 57 20.49 6.99 32.82
C ALA A 57 19.10 6.42 32.49
N ALA A 58 19.09 5.28 31.79
CA ALA A 58 17.84 4.59 31.46
C ALA A 58 16.98 4.34 32.71
N GLY A 59 15.71 4.77 32.67
CA GLY A 59 14.75 4.66 33.76
C GLY A 59 14.77 5.83 34.75
N ASP A 60 15.65 6.81 34.60
CA ASP A 60 15.66 7.98 35.47
C ASP A 60 14.39 8.85 35.29
N THR A 61 13.98 9.45 36.39
CA THR A 61 12.85 10.38 36.41
C THR A 61 13.29 11.75 36.92
N VAL A 62 13.04 12.79 36.13
CA VAL A 62 13.22 14.19 36.55
C VAL A 62 11.89 14.76 37.01
N ILE A 63 11.81 15.25 38.22
CA ILE A 63 10.60 15.86 38.80
C ILE A 63 10.86 17.35 38.97
N LEU A 64 10.07 18.18 38.28
CA LEU A 64 10.02 19.61 38.52
C LEU A 64 9.01 19.92 39.61
N ALA A 65 9.41 20.70 40.63
CA ALA A 65 8.54 21.11 41.70
C ALA A 65 7.33 21.89 41.17
N ASP A 66 6.15 21.65 41.77
CA ASP A 66 4.94 22.37 41.40
C ASP A 66 5.12 23.89 41.61
N GLY A 67 4.57 24.67 40.69
CA GLY A 67 4.71 26.10 40.69
C GLY A 67 4.37 26.77 39.36
N THR A 68 4.48 28.09 39.34
CA THR A 68 4.34 28.89 38.11
C THR A 68 5.72 29.41 37.68
N TYR A 69 6.09 29.11 36.42
CA TYR A 69 7.39 29.49 35.85
C TYR A 69 7.16 30.41 34.64
N THR A 70 7.84 31.55 34.64
CA THR A 70 7.66 32.60 33.64
C THR A 70 8.81 32.67 32.64
N SER A 71 9.71 31.68 32.64
CA SER A 71 10.81 31.61 31.67
C SER A 71 10.28 31.47 30.25
N ASP A 72 10.93 32.15 29.30
CA ASP A 72 10.75 32.02 27.84
C ASP A 72 11.91 31.26 27.18
N ALA A 73 12.83 30.71 27.98
CA ALA A 73 13.99 29.96 27.50
C ALA A 73 13.59 28.74 26.67
N ARG A 74 14.55 28.23 25.91
CA ARG A 74 14.47 26.88 25.30
C ARG A 74 15.23 25.90 26.17
N ILE A 75 14.53 24.99 26.81
CA ILE A 75 15.12 23.89 27.55
C ILE A 75 15.36 22.68 26.65
N LYS A 76 16.34 21.85 26.99
CA LYS A 76 16.72 20.66 26.25
C LYS A 76 16.49 19.43 27.10
N PHE A 77 15.77 18.45 26.52
CA PHE A 77 15.59 17.13 27.10
C PHE A 77 16.01 16.10 26.04
N SER A 78 17.30 15.81 26.00
CA SER A 78 17.92 14.99 24.98
C SER A 78 18.88 13.97 25.60
N PRO A 79 18.41 13.06 26.48
CA PRO A 79 19.22 11.99 27.02
C PRO A 79 19.36 10.88 25.95
N THR A 80 20.52 10.22 25.93
CA THR A 80 20.86 9.21 24.89
C THR A 80 20.76 7.77 25.39
N THR A 81 20.27 7.53 26.60
CA THR A 81 20.34 6.24 27.28
C THR A 81 18.99 5.55 27.47
N GLY A 82 17.89 6.20 27.14
CA GLY A 82 16.53 5.66 27.29
C GLY A 82 16.33 4.36 26.49
N THR A 83 15.50 3.47 27.00
CA THR A 83 15.11 2.23 26.32
C THR A 83 13.61 1.98 26.46
N ALA A 84 13.05 1.13 25.63
CA ALA A 84 11.62 0.78 25.70
C ALA A 84 11.19 0.27 27.09
N ALA A 85 12.04 -0.54 27.73
CA ALA A 85 11.76 -1.07 29.07
C ALA A 85 12.06 -0.07 30.20
N MET A 86 12.88 0.94 29.94
CA MET A 86 13.32 1.94 30.93
C MET A 86 13.38 3.32 30.26
N PRO A 87 12.24 3.94 29.94
CA PRO A 87 12.21 5.30 29.40
C PRO A 87 12.69 6.31 30.44
N ILE A 88 13.17 7.46 30.00
CA ILE A 88 13.55 8.56 30.86
C ILE A 88 12.38 9.55 30.90
N ILE A 89 11.95 9.92 32.11
CA ILE A 89 10.72 10.68 32.32
C ILE A 89 11.02 12.07 32.84
N PHE A 90 10.40 13.09 32.26
CA PHE A 90 10.33 14.45 32.81
C PHE A 90 8.88 14.81 33.11
N ARG A 91 8.58 15.09 34.40
CA ARG A 91 7.22 15.39 34.85
C ARG A 91 7.18 16.39 36.00
N PRO A 92 6.03 17.04 36.26
CA PRO A 92 5.81 17.80 37.48
C PRO A 92 5.70 16.87 38.69
N GLN A 93 5.69 17.48 39.88
CA GLN A 93 5.43 16.76 41.13
C GLN A 93 4.00 16.20 41.13
N THR A 94 3.02 17.01 40.71
CA THR A 94 1.62 16.59 40.49
C THR A 94 1.18 16.97 39.05
N PRO A 95 0.41 16.12 38.34
CA PRO A 95 -0.08 16.45 37.01
C PRO A 95 -0.79 17.82 36.99
N GLY A 96 -0.39 18.72 36.09
CA GLY A 96 -0.89 20.09 35.99
C GLY A 96 -0.41 21.02 37.08
N GLY A 97 0.41 20.57 38.03
CA GLY A 97 0.94 21.39 39.14
C GLY A 97 2.01 22.38 38.68
N VAL A 98 2.70 22.12 37.59
CA VAL A 98 3.62 23.05 36.93
C VAL A 98 2.90 23.82 35.85
N LYS A 99 2.94 25.15 35.90
CA LYS A 99 2.38 26.08 34.94
C LYS A 99 3.49 26.90 34.29
N PHE A 100 3.66 26.83 32.98
CA PHE A 100 4.56 27.68 32.24
C PHE A 100 3.76 28.85 31.65
N THR A 101 4.05 30.08 32.08
CA THR A 101 3.33 31.27 31.63
C THR A 101 4.15 32.23 30.78
N GLY A 102 5.46 32.00 30.64
CA GLY A 102 6.38 32.81 29.84
C GLY A 102 6.56 32.38 28.41
N GLY A 103 6.05 31.22 28.02
CA GLY A 103 6.28 30.66 26.70
C GLY A 103 7.55 29.82 26.61
N LEU A 104 7.84 29.03 27.64
CA LEU A 104 8.98 28.11 27.69
C LEU A 104 8.98 27.17 26.49
N LYS A 105 10.05 27.15 25.74
CA LYS A 105 10.24 26.27 24.56
C LYS A 105 10.97 24.99 24.97
N MET A 106 10.74 23.89 24.26
CA MET A 106 11.36 22.59 24.56
C MET A 106 11.94 21.95 23.29
N SER A 107 13.17 21.49 23.39
CA SER A 107 13.79 20.55 22.44
C SER A 107 13.85 19.18 23.07
N ILE A 108 13.25 18.18 22.41
CA ILE A 108 13.25 16.79 22.85
C ILE A 108 14.11 16.01 21.85
N GLY A 109 15.19 15.40 22.32
CA GLY A 109 16.06 14.54 21.50
C GLY A 109 16.26 13.18 22.15
N GLY A 110 17.00 12.28 21.47
CA GLY A 110 17.27 10.95 21.98
C GLY A 110 16.08 9.99 21.89
N ASP A 111 16.27 8.80 22.48
CA ASP A 111 15.32 7.71 22.34
C ASP A 111 14.57 7.44 23.65
N TYR A 112 13.29 7.07 23.53
CA TYR A 112 12.46 6.64 24.66
C TYR A 112 12.42 7.65 25.82
N VAL A 113 12.17 8.92 25.55
CA VAL A 113 11.92 9.94 26.56
C VAL A 113 10.45 10.26 26.66
N ILE A 114 9.97 10.58 27.86
CA ILE A 114 8.59 10.90 28.13
C ILE A 114 8.51 12.27 28.81
N VAL A 115 7.73 13.19 28.25
CA VAL A 115 7.33 14.47 28.85
C VAL A 115 5.87 14.33 29.28
N ASP A 116 5.59 14.44 30.56
CA ASP A 116 4.28 14.10 31.10
C ASP A 116 3.74 15.18 32.05
N GLY A 117 2.49 15.56 31.88
CA GLY A 117 1.69 16.25 32.92
C GLY A 117 1.92 17.76 33.05
N PHE A 118 2.56 18.45 32.10
CA PHE A 118 2.82 19.89 32.16
C PHE A 118 1.67 20.73 31.57
N HIS A 119 1.55 21.97 32.07
CA HIS A 119 0.58 22.95 31.57
C HIS A 119 1.25 24.23 31.12
N TRP A 120 1.31 24.49 29.79
CA TRP A 120 1.62 25.80 29.22
C TRP A 120 0.35 26.64 29.19
N LEU A 121 0.33 27.72 29.97
CA LEU A 121 -0.84 28.56 30.17
C LEU A 121 -0.54 29.99 29.71
N GLY A 122 -0.87 30.30 28.45
CA GLY A 122 -0.52 31.57 27.85
C GLY A 122 0.99 31.72 27.59
N GLY A 123 1.44 32.95 27.44
CA GLY A 123 2.83 33.26 27.08
C GLY A 123 3.06 33.43 25.60
N TYR A 124 4.29 33.79 25.24
CA TYR A 124 4.69 34.04 23.85
C TYR A 124 5.78 33.07 23.42
N GLY A 125 5.62 32.51 22.24
CA GLY A 125 6.57 31.57 21.69
C GLY A 125 7.09 31.97 20.31
N ALA A 126 8.25 31.45 19.96
CA ALA A 126 8.81 31.61 18.64
C ALA A 126 8.21 30.61 17.64
N SER A 127 8.68 30.59 16.40
CA SER A 127 8.12 29.84 15.26
C SER A 127 7.87 28.35 15.52
N ASN A 128 8.75 27.66 16.30
CA ASN A 128 8.54 26.26 16.73
C ASN A 128 8.69 26.18 18.25
N PHE A 129 7.70 25.63 18.89
CA PHE A 129 7.60 25.69 20.34
C PHE A 129 8.18 24.43 21.01
N ILE A 130 7.56 23.29 20.80
CA ILE A 130 8.09 21.99 21.21
C ILE A 130 8.56 21.25 19.97
N GLU A 131 9.84 20.96 19.89
CA GLU A 131 10.45 20.25 18.77
C GLU A 131 10.97 18.88 19.23
N PHE A 132 10.63 17.83 18.51
CA PHE A 132 11.13 16.48 18.75
C PHE A 132 12.52 16.31 18.13
N ARG A 133 13.36 17.28 18.35
CA ARG A 133 14.80 17.30 18.06
C ARG A 133 15.55 18.29 18.94
N ASP A 134 16.85 18.03 19.17
CA ASP A 134 17.82 18.98 19.67
C ASP A 134 18.94 19.13 18.62
N GLY A 135 18.82 20.12 17.75
CA GLY A 135 19.72 20.27 16.61
C GLY A 135 19.55 19.12 15.61
N SER A 136 20.57 18.30 15.46
CA SER A 136 20.57 17.07 14.64
C SER A 136 20.22 15.79 15.41
N ASP A 137 20.05 15.90 16.72
CA ASP A 137 19.64 14.77 17.57
C ASP A 137 18.11 14.67 17.57
N TYR A 138 17.60 13.76 16.74
CA TYR A 138 16.17 13.53 16.58
C TYR A 138 15.64 12.62 17.69
N ALA A 139 14.41 12.91 18.15
CA ALA A 139 13.72 12.05 19.09
C ALA A 139 13.13 10.83 18.38
N ASN A 140 13.32 9.63 18.94
CA ASN A 140 12.67 8.42 18.44
C ASN A 140 11.98 7.69 19.60
N TYR A 141 10.82 7.07 19.32
CA TYR A 141 10.04 6.37 20.34
C TYR A 141 9.76 7.23 21.59
N SER A 142 9.69 8.54 21.42
CA SER A 142 9.56 9.48 22.51
C SER A 142 8.14 10.02 22.58
N THR A 143 7.69 10.38 23.78
CA THR A 143 6.27 10.68 24.05
C THR A 143 6.11 12.02 24.75
N ILE A 144 5.15 12.83 24.31
CA ILE A 144 4.53 13.88 25.12
C ILE A 144 3.11 13.46 25.45
N GLN A 145 2.78 13.47 26.73
CA GLN A 145 1.48 12.98 27.21
C GLN A 145 0.93 13.80 28.39
N ASN A 146 -0.38 13.74 28.56
CA ASN A 146 -1.09 14.43 29.63
C ASN A 146 -0.68 15.92 29.79
N CYS A 147 -0.28 16.55 28.71
CA CYS A 147 0.14 17.95 28.70
C CYS A 147 -0.97 18.86 28.17
N ALA A 148 -1.00 20.09 28.65
CA ALA A 148 -1.91 21.09 28.10
C ALA A 148 -1.13 22.29 27.55
N ILE A 149 -1.53 22.80 26.38
CA ILE A 149 -1.10 24.06 25.82
C ILE A 149 -2.35 24.90 25.60
N ASP A 150 -2.48 25.99 26.34
CA ASP A 150 -3.66 26.84 26.32
C ASP A 150 -3.26 28.30 26.08
N GLY A 151 -3.73 28.89 24.99
CA GLY A 151 -3.57 30.31 24.68
C GLY A 151 -2.13 30.79 24.43
N LEU A 152 -1.21 29.87 24.08
CA LEU A 152 0.14 30.27 23.70
C LEU A 152 0.11 31.02 22.35
N GLN A 153 0.76 32.19 22.29
CA GLN A 153 0.66 33.10 21.16
C GLN A 153 2.05 33.51 20.63
N VAL A 154 2.05 34.21 19.52
CA VAL A 154 3.20 34.98 19.05
C VAL A 154 3.27 36.29 19.83
N ASP A 155 4.47 36.75 20.12
CA ASP A 155 4.66 38.07 20.73
C ASP A 155 3.99 39.13 19.86
N PRO A 156 3.12 39.99 20.43
CA PRO A 156 2.51 41.11 19.72
C PRO A 156 3.52 42.03 19.06
N ASP A 157 4.70 42.19 19.63
CA ASP A 157 5.78 43.00 19.06
C ASP A 157 6.42 42.38 17.80
N ASP A 158 6.26 41.07 17.59
CA ASP A 158 6.69 40.36 16.37
C ASP A 158 5.62 40.39 15.27
N LEU A 159 4.43 40.92 15.55
CA LEU A 159 3.32 40.99 14.59
C LEU A 159 3.35 42.29 13.81
N GLU A 160 4.15 42.37 12.75
CA GLU A 160 4.06 43.45 11.79
C GLU A 160 2.70 43.45 11.06
N PRO A 161 2.04 44.57 10.84
CA PRO A 161 0.78 44.67 10.13
C PRO A 161 0.85 43.99 8.76
N GLY A 162 -0.02 43.01 8.53
CA GLY A 162 -0.12 42.27 7.28
C GLY A 162 0.83 41.08 7.15
N THR A 163 1.60 40.74 8.19
CA THR A 163 2.42 39.55 8.22
C THR A 163 1.79 38.47 9.12
N SER A 164 1.71 37.22 8.65
CA SER A 164 1.34 36.09 9.47
C SER A 164 2.61 35.37 9.95
N VAL A 165 2.99 35.58 11.20
CA VAL A 165 4.06 34.81 11.82
C VAL A 165 3.53 33.39 12.10
N LYS A 166 4.16 32.39 11.49
CA LYS A 166 3.79 30.98 11.72
C LYS A 166 4.36 30.49 13.05
N HIS A 167 3.49 29.98 13.89
CA HIS A 167 3.81 29.47 15.21
C HIS A 167 3.26 28.05 15.37
N ARG A 168 4.14 27.07 15.41
CA ARG A 168 3.79 25.67 15.56
C ARG A 168 3.99 25.24 17.00
N TRP A 169 3.00 24.60 17.56
CA TRP A 169 3.08 24.20 18.96
C TRP A 169 3.88 22.92 19.15
N ILE A 170 3.68 21.93 18.28
CA ILE A 170 4.49 20.69 18.27
C ILE A 170 5.00 20.42 16.87
N VAL A 171 6.28 20.12 16.76
CA VAL A 171 6.90 19.65 15.51
C VAL A 171 7.53 18.28 15.75
N LEU A 172 7.01 17.28 15.12
CA LEU A 172 7.51 15.92 15.20
C LEU A 172 8.59 15.68 14.13
N TYR A 173 9.79 15.40 14.58
CA TYR A 173 10.91 14.87 13.81
C TYR A 173 11.18 13.43 14.27
N GLY A 174 12.17 12.76 13.70
CA GLY A 174 12.52 11.39 14.08
C GLY A 174 11.46 10.36 13.72
N THR A 175 11.38 9.28 14.47
CA THR A 175 10.49 8.15 14.16
C THR A 175 9.75 7.66 15.40
N TYR A 176 8.55 7.12 15.19
CA TYR A 176 7.74 6.46 16.22
C TYR A 176 7.47 7.29 17.48
N ASN A 177 7.42 8.61 17.34
CA ASN A 177 7.09 9.50 18.44
C ASN A 177 5.57 9.58 18.65
N THR A 178 5.16 9.85 19.88
CA THR A 178 3.76 9.85 20.29
C THR A 178 3.37 11.18 20.92
N VAL A 179 2.21 11.71 20.51
CA VAL A 179 1.49 12.82 21.16
C VAL A 179 0.16 12.26 21.64
N ILE A 180 -0.02 12.12 22.93
CA ILE A 180 -1.17 11.42 23.47
C ILE A 180 -1.75 12.10 24.71
N ASN A 181 -3.09 12.03 24.87
CA ASN A 181 -3.80 12.57 26.02
C ASN A 181 -3.42 14.03 26.31
N CYS A 182 -3.21 14.86 25.29
CA CYS A 182 -2.87 16.26 25.42
C CYS A 182 -4.07 17.16 25.06
N SER A 183 -4.20 18.30 25.76
CA SER A 183 -5.20 19.32 25.46
C SER A 183 -4.55 20.53 24.80
N PHE A 184 -5.02 20.90 23.60
CA PHE A 184 -4.55 22.05 22.82
C PHE A 184 -5.70 23.02 22.65
N MET A 185 -5.61 24.19 23.30
CA MET A 185 -6.75 25.09 23.42
C MET A 185 -6.39 26.53 23.06
N ASN A 186 -7.35 27.25 22.47
CA ASN A 186 -7.32 28.69 22.27
C ASN A 186 -6.13 29.20 21.43
N LYS A 187 -5.82 28.53 20.31
CA LYS A 187 -4.80 28.99 19.35
C LYS A 187 -5.39 30.04 18.41
N THR A 188 -4.71 31.19 18.27
CA THR A 188 -5.20 32.32 17.46
C THR A 188 -4.21 32.81 16.40
N ASN A 189 -3.08 32.15 16.23
CA ASN A 189 -2.03 32.53 15.27
C ASN A 189 -1.83 31.46 14.19
N ALA A 190 -1.22 31.86 13.06
CA ALA A 190 -0.93 30.95 11.96
C ALA A 190 0.11 29.89 12.33
N GLY A 191 0.24 28.90 11.48
CA GLY A 191 1.14 27.76 11.61
C GLY A 191 0.41 26.52 12.12
N ALA A 192 0.68 25.37 11.53
CA ALA A 192 0.08 24.10 11.97
C ALA A 192 0.26 23.91 13.48
N LEU A 193 -0.80 23.51 14.18
CA LEU A 193 -0.71 23.27 15.63
C LEU A 193 0.25 22.09 15.89
N ILE A 194 0.04 20.94 15.19
CA ILE A 194 0.99 19.84 15.14
C ILE A 194 1.47 19.66 13.70
N LEU A 195 2.79 19.70 13.50
CA LEU A 195 3.43 19.38 12.21
C LEU A 195 4.22 18.10 12.33
N VAL A 196 3.96 17.13 11.45
CA VAL A 196 4.89 16.04 11.16
C VAL A 196 5.86 16.51 10.09
N GLU A 197 7.12 16.74 10.47
CA GLU A 197 8.16 17.23 9.57
C GLU A 197 8.93 16.05 8.97
N LEU A 198 9.03 16.00 7.64
CA LEU A 198 9.63 14.89 6.91
C LEU A 198 10.88 15.30 6.10
N GLU A 199 11.34 16.53 6.21
CA GLU A 199 12.48 17.04 5.45
C GLU A 199 13.74 16.18 5.64
N TYR A 200 14.02 15.80 6.86
CA TYR A 200 15.19 14.99 7.21
C TYR A 200 15.13 13.56 6.61
N ASN A 201 13.94 13.00 6.43
CA ASN A 201 13.74 11.71 5.77
C ASN A 201 13.94 11.78 4.26
N ALA A 202 13.95 12.98 3.70
CA ALA A 202 14.11 13.20 2.27
C ALA A 202 15.58 13.36 1.85
N SER A 203 16.45 13.65 2.79
CA SER A 203 17.89 13.74 2.52
C SER A 203 18.47 12.33 2.42
N PRO A 204 19.26 12.02 1.37
CA PRO A 204 19.97 10.76 1.32
C PRO A 204 20.99 10.72 2.45
N ASP A 205 20.86 9.76 3.35
CA ASP A 205 21.99 9.38 4.20
C ASP A 205 23.10 8.86 3.30
N ASP A 206 24.31 9.34 3.47
CA ASP A 206 25.58 8.80 2.98
C ASP A 206 25.59 7.95 1.68
N GLY A 207 24.48 7.89 0.96
CA GLY A 207 24.30 7.15 -0.30
C GLY A 207 24.04 5.64 -0.13
N VAL A 208 23.84 5.14 1.09
CA VAL A 208 23.64 3.70 1.36
C VAL A 208 22.20 3.35 1.66
N THR A 209 21.44 4.23 2.33
CA THR A 209 20.05 3.95 2.73
C THR A 209 19.13 5.04 2.21
N ASN A 210 18.03 4.65 1.53
CA ASN A 210 17.02 5.61 1.10
C ASN A 210 16.04 5.89 2.24
N THR A 211 16.29 6.94 3.01
CA THR A 211 15.48 7.35 4.16
C THR A 211 14.04 7.71 3.80
N ARG A 212 13.77 8.16 2.56
CA ARG A 212 12.40 8.42 2.07
C ARG A 212 11.50 7.20 2.08
N CYS A 213 12.06 5.99 2.01
CA CYS A 213 11.32 4.74 1.97
C CYS A 213 11.20 4.08 3.35
N ASN A 214 11.82 4.65 4.37
CA ASN A 214 11.71 4.15 5.73
C ASN A 214 10.41 4.66 6.37
N VAL A 215 9.80 3.80 7.17
CA VAL A 215 8.58 4.17 7.91
C VAL A 215 8.92 5.17 9.01
N VAL A 216 8.15 6.26 9.09
CA VAL A 216 8.29 7.27 10.17
C VAL A 216 7.46 6.90 11.39
N GLY A 217 6.21 6.52 11.22
CA GLY A 217 5.41 5.79 12.21
C GLY A 217 4.96 6.58 13.45
N HIS A 218 4.73 7.89 13.37
CA HIS A 218 4.24 8.65 14.52
C HIS A 218 2.82 8.31 14.92
N THR A 219 2.48 8.53 16.20
CA THR A 219 1.12 8.38 16.75
C THR A 219 0.66 9.70 17.35
N ILE A 220 -0.54 10.16 16.97
CA ILE A 220 -1.22 11.33 17.54
C ILE A 220 -2.61 10.85 17.95
N SER A 221 -2.80 10.60 19.25
CA SER A 221 -4.03 9.93 19.70
C SER A 221 -4.57 10.49 21.01
N ASN A 222 -5.89 10.33 21.19
CA ASN A 222 -6.59 10.70 22.41
C ASN A 222 -6.38 12.16 22.86
N ASN A 223 -6.12 13.06 21.89
CA ASN A 223 -5.90 14.47 22.17
C ASN A 223 -7.20 15.27 22.03
N TYR A 224 -7.28 16.37 22.76
CA TYR A 224 -8.35 17.35 22.67
C TYR A 224 -7.86 18.62 22.00
N PHE A 225 -8.51 19.03 20.90
CA PHE A 225 -8.24 20.26 20.16
C PHE A 225 -9.45 21.18 20.25
N TYR A 226 -9.29 22.35 20.86
CA TYR A 226 -10.38 23.27 21.13
C TYR A 226 -10.07 24.70 20.70
N LYS A 227 -10.95 25.26 19.87
CA LYS A 227 -10.89 26.69 19.44
C LYS A 227 -9.55 27.09 18.83
N TYR A 228 -9.24 26.50 17.68
CA TYR A 228 -8.24 27.09 16.81
C TYR A 228 -8.94 28.09 15.89
N ALA A 229 -8.86 29.40 16.21
CA ALA A 229 -9.52 30.43 15.43
C ALA A 229 -8.68 30.86 14.23
N LYS A 230 -9.35 31.22 13.12
CA LYS A 230 -8.67 31.86 11.98
C LYS A 230 -7.98 33.14 12.42
N ILE A 231 -6.77 33.36 11.90
CA ILE A 231 -6.02 34.61 12.14
C ILE A 231 -6.77 35.84 11.59
N ASP A 232 -7.45 35.67 10.47
CA ASP A 232 -8.34 36.66 9.86
C ASP A 232 -9.62 35.96 9.40
N PRO A 233 -10.78 36.23 10.03
CA PRO A 233 -12.05 35.60 9.65
C PRO A 233 -12.50 35.90 8.21
N ALA A 234 -11.99 36.97 7.59
CA ALA A 234 -12.31 37.33 6.20
C ALA A 234 -11.54 36.49 5.17
N LEU A 235 -10.47 35.80 5.57
CA LEU A 235 -9.74 34.94 4.68
C LEU A 235 -10.45 33.61 4.47
N THR A 236 -10.64 33.19 3.22
CA THR A 236 -11.14 31.88 2.87
C THR A 236 -10.13 30.78 3.22
N ASN A 237 -8.86 31.09 3.14
CA ASN A 237 -7.75 30.23 3.52
C ASN A 237 -6.71 31.04 4.31
N ALA A 238 -6.43 30.66 5.55
CA ALA A 238 -5.48 31.33 6.41
C ALA A 238 -4.01 30.95 6.17
N GLY A 239 -3.72 29.99 5.26
CA GLY A 239 -2.40 29.52 4.89
C GLY A 239 -1.57 28.91 6.03
N ASP A 240 -1.34 27.60 5.99
CA ASP A 240 -0.57 26.84 7.00
C ASP A 240 -1.14 26.93 8.44
N SER A 241 -2.46 26.96 8.58
CA SER A 241 -3.14 27.01 9.90
C SER A 241 -3.94 25.73 10.20
N GLU A 242 -3.48 24.62 9.65
CA GLU A 242 -4.05 23.30 9.90
C GLU A 242 -3.91 22.94 11.40
N THR A 243 -4.88 22.22 11.93
CA THR A 243 -4.72 21.67 13.28
C THR A 243 -3.64 20.60 13.30
N ILE A 244 -3.68 19.68 12.32
CA ILE A 244 -2.60 18.70 12.14
C ILE A 244 -2.18 18.69 10.68
N ARG A 245 -0.88 18.83 10.42
CA ARG A 245 -0.30 18.67 9.10
C ARG A 245 0.68 17.51 9.06
N VAL A 246 0.43 16.51 8.22
CA VAL A 246 1.25 15.31 8.11
C VAL A 246 2.10 15.39 6.86
N GLY A 247 3.30 15.91 7.01
CA GLY A 247 4.25 16.17 5.92
C GLY A 247 4.05 17.50 5.23
N THR A 248 4.81 17.71 4.16
CA THR A 248 4.74 18.86 3.27
C THR A 248 4.68 18.41 1.82
N SER A 249 4.28 19.32 0.92
CA SER A 249 4.06 18.96 -0.48
C SER A 249 5.32 18.42 -1.17
N GLU A 250 6.49 18.86 -0.77
CA GLU A 250 7.79 18.44 -1.29
C GLU A 250 8.16 17.00 -0.92
N TYR A 251 7.59 16.50 0.19
CA TYR A 251 7.90 15.18 0.75
C TYR A 251 6.70 14.22 0.73
N GLN A 252 5.76 14.48 -0.17
CA GLN A 252 4.50 13.72 -0.30
C GLN A 252 4.69 12.23 -0.60
N ASN A 253 5.82 11.82 -1.11
CA ASN A 253 6.15 10.42 -1.39
C ASN A 253 6.92 9.72 -0.26
N VAL A 254 7.21 10.42 0.84
CA VAL A 254 7.81 9.83 2.04
C VAL A 254 6.77 8.94 2.74
N ASP A 255 7.21 7.80 3.23
CA ASP A 255 6.39 6.87 4.00
C ASP A 255 6.26 7.37 5.44
N SER A 256 5.28 8.22 5.69
CA SER A 256 5.02 8.73 7.04
C SER A 256 4.38 7.66 7.94
N SER A 257 3.46 6.86 7.41
CA SER A 257 2.70 5.87 8.19
C SER A 257 2.24 6.40 9.56
N THR A 258 1.90 7.69 9.62
CA THR A 258 1.43 8.33 10.85
C THR A 258 0.00 7.91 11.15
N THR A 259 -0.26 7.51 12.40
CA THR A 259 -1.60 7.20 12.89
C THR A 259 -2.17 8.37 13.70
N ILE A 260 -3.35 8.85 13.28
CA ILE A 260 -4.11 9.89 13.97
C ILE A 260 -5.43 9.27 14.39
N SER A 261 -5.60 9.03 15.71
CA SER A 261 -6.72 8.22 16.21
C SER A 261 -7.31 8.73 17.51
N ASN A 262 -8.62 8.53 17.68
CA ASN A 262 -9.32 8.85 18.91
C ASN A 262 -9.14 10.30 19.37
N ASN A 263 -8.93 11.26 18.46
CA ASN A 263 -8.79 12.66 18.81
C ASN A 263 -10.14 13.38 18.74
N TYR A 264 -10.32 14.36 19.60
CA TYR A 264 -11.52 15.18 19.68
C TYR A 264 -11.22 16.61 19.26
N PHE A 265 -11.82 17.02 18.15
CA PHE A 265 -11.68 18.35 17.56
C PHE A 265 -12.97 19.13 17.73
N VAL A 266 -12.91 20.27 18.39
CA VAL A 266 -14.06 21.15 18.60
C VAL A 266 -13.71 22.57 18.17
N GLU A 267 -14.43 23.10 17.18
CA GLU A 267 -14.19 24.45 16.64
C GLU A 267 -12.72 24.67 16.22
N ALA A 268 -12.15 23.64 15.57
CA ALA A 268 -10.78 23.68 15.06
C ALA A 268 -10.77 24.37 13.69
N ASP A 269 -10.93 25.69 13.68
CA ASP A 269 -11.28 26.51 12.53
C ASP A 269 -10.09 27.30 11.93
N GLY A 270 -8.86 26.91 12.26
CA GLY A 270 -7.67 27.66 11.83
C GLY A 270 -7.57 27.81 10.31
N GLU A 271 -7.97 26.78 9.57
CA GLU A 271 -7.99 26.76 8.12
C GLU A 271 -9.10 25.82 7.60
N ASN A 272 -9.39 25.87 6.30
CA ASN A 272 -10.31 24.91 5.64
C ASN A 272 -9.82 23.46 5.66
N GLU A 273 -8.58 23.22 6.00
CA GLU A 273 -7.93 21.92 6.11
C GLU A 273 -7.66 21.66 7.60
N ILE A 274 -8.61 21.02 8.29
CA ILE A 274 -8.47 20.71 9.73
C ILE A 274 -7.28 19.76 9.92
N ILE A 275 -7.27 18.68 9.14
CA ILE A 275 -6.13 17.79 9.01
C ILE A 275 -5.74 17.76 7.55
N THR A 276 -4.46 17.97 7.28
CA THR A 276 -3.91 17.88 5.91
C THR A 276 -2.94 16.74 5.80
N ASN A 277 -3.30 15.75 4.95
CA ASN A 277 -2.41 14.67 4.55
C ASN A 277 -1.50 15.13 3.43
N LYS A 278 -0.18 15.13 3.66
CA LYS A 278 0.83 15.46 2.63
C LYS A 278 1.98 14.43 2.62
N SER A 279 1.67 13.15 2.87
CA SER A 279 2.62 12.03 2.85
C SER A 279 1.88 10.70 2.73
N LYS A 280 2.61 9.59 2.58
CA LYS A 280 2.03 8.28 2.29
C LYS A 280 1.67 7.46 3.53
N ASN A 281 0.73 6.51 3.32
CA ASN A 281 0.38 5.42 4.22
C ASN A 281 -0.18 5.87 5.58
N ASN A 282 -0.72 7.08 5.69
CA ASN A 282 -1.26 7.58 6.95
C ASN A 282 -2.64 6.98 7.26
N THR A 283 -2.94 6.84 8.54
CA THR A 283 -4.20 6.31 9.05
C THR A 283 -4.91 7.34 9.92
N TYR A 284 -6.18 7.59 9.63
CA TYR A 284 -7.08 8.49 10.34
C TYR A 284 -8.27 7.66 10.82
N ILE A 285 -8.32 7.35 12.10
CA ILE A 285 -9.30 6.40 12.63
C ILE A 285 -9.98 6.91 13.90
N ASN A 286 -11.30 6.76 13.97
CA ASN A 286 -12.11 7.05 15.14
C ASN A 286 -11.91 8.46 15.74
N ASN A 287 -11.63 9.47 14.90
CA ASN A 287 -11.57 10.86 15.33
C ASN A 287 -12.97 11.48 15.28
N THR A 288 -13.26 12.38 16.21
CA THR A 288 -14.51 13.14 16.23
C THR A 288 -14.23 14.61 15.96
N PHE A 289 -14.87 15.15 14.92
CA PHE A 289 -14.84 16.57 14.54
C PHE A 289 -16.20 17.18 14.82
N ARG A 290 -16.23 18.22 15.65
CA ARG A 290 -17.46 18.85 16.06
C ARG A 290 -17.44 20.35 15.80
N ARG A 291 -18.36 20.84 14.99
CA ARG A 291 -18.47 22.25 14.57
C ARG A 291 -17.16 22.82 13.99
N CYS A 292 -16.37 21.98 13.32
CA CYS A 292 -15.11 22.38 12.74
C CYS A 292 -15.33 22.87 11.29
N ARG A 293 -15.00 24.14 11.02
CA ARG A 293 -15.10 24.76 9.68
C ARG A 293 -13.94 24.34 8.80
N GLY A 294 -14.12 23.22 8.13
CA GLY A 294 -13.10 22.61 7.27
C GLY A 294 -13.38 21.16 6.99
N SER A 295 -12.39 20.47 6.50
CA SER A 295 -12.42 19.04 6.15
C SER A 295 -11.15 18.33 6.57
N LEU A 296 -11.20 17.01 6.68
CA LEU A 296 -10.02 16.17 6.57
C LEU A 296 -9.62 16.11 5.09
N VAL A 297 -8.42 16.54 4.74
CA VAL A 297 -7.99 16.73 3.36
C VAL A 297 -6.84 15.80 2.99
N LEU A 298 -7.11 14.89 2.07
CA LEU A 298 -6.08 14.03 1.47
C LEU A 298 -5.39 14.81 0.34
N ARG A 299 -4.57 15.82 0.74
CA ARG A 299 -4.07 16.86 -0.15
C ARG A 299 -2.96 16.40 -1.08
N HIS A 300 -2.05 15.58 -0.56
CA HIS A 300 -0.94 14.93 -1.25
C HIS A 300 -0.59 13.64 -0.56
N GLY A 301 0.09 12.75 -1.27
CA GLY A 301 0.50 11.45 -0.73
C GLY A 301 -0.60 10.42 -0.77
N SER A 302 -0.26 9.28 -1.30
CA SER A 302 -1.18 8.18 -1.58
C SER A 302 -1.37 7.22 -0.40
N HIS A 303 -2.30 6.28 -0.53
CA HIS A 303 -2.52 5.15 0.40
C HIS A 303 -2.94 5.58 1.81
N ALA A 304 -3.68 6.68 1.95
CA ALA A 304 -4.28 7.01 3.24
C ALA A 304 -5.51 6.13 3.52
N THR A 305 -5.65 5.72 4.78
CA THR A 305 -6.85 5.06 5.31
C THR A 305 -7.61 6.03 6.20
N VAL A 306 -8.90 6.23 5.91
CA VAL A 306 -9.82 7.08 6.69
C VAL A 306 -10.99 6.22 7.11
N ASP A 307 -11.01 5.78 8.38
CA ASP A 307 -11.92 4.76 8.87
C ASP A 307 -12.58 5.18 10.20
N GLY A 308 -13.89 5.03 10.30
CA GLY A 308 -14.64 5.18 11.55
C GLY A 308 -14.65 6.58 12.16
N ASN A 309 -14.38 7.64 11.38
CA ASN A 309 -14.39 9.01 11.89
C ASN A 309 -15.80 9.60 11.90
N TYR A 310 -16.03 10.52 12.85
CA TYR A 310 -17.26 11.27 13.00
C TYR A 310 -17.05 12.72 12.63
N PHE A 311 -17.85 13.24 11.71
CA PHE A 311 -17.91 14.65 11.33
C PHE A 311 -19.30 15.18 11.70
N LEU A 312 -19.40 15.89 12.81
CA LEU A 312 -20.64 16.41 13.36
C LEU A 312 -20.65 17.93 13.17
N GLY A 313 -21.28 18.36 12.08
CA GLY A 313 -21.30 19.78 11.66
C GLY A 313 -22.23 20.63 12.51
N GLU A 314 -23.29 20.06 13.08
CA GLU A 314 -24.30 20.73 13.91
C GLU A 314 -24.88 21.98 13.23
N ASP A 315 -25.08 21.91 11.90
CA ASP A 315 -25.57 23.01 11.05
C ASP A 315 -24.71 24.28 11.06
N VAL A 316 -23.43 24.16 11.45
CA VAL A 316 -22.49 25.30 11.42
C VAL A 316 -21.98 25.47 9.99
N ASP A 317 -22.17 26.68 9.41
CA ASP A 317 -21.71 26.98 8.04
C ASP A 317 -20.19 26.86 7.92
N GLY A 318 -19.74 26.19 6.89
CA GLY A 318 -18.34 25.92 6.58
C GLY A 318 -17.82 24.55 7.04
N THR A 319 -18.65 23.74 7.70
CA THR A 319 -18.28 22.39 8.12
C THR A 319 -18.35 21.41 6.93
N GLY A 320 -17.42 20.46 6.90
CA GLY A 320 -17.36 19.42 5.85
C GLY A 320 -16.79 18.11 6.38
N GLY A 321 -16.78 17.09 5.52
CA GLY A 321 -16.26 15.78 5.83
C GLY A 321 -14.85 15.57 5.24
N ILE A 322 -14.76 14.91 4.08
CA ILE A 322 -13.48 14.44 3.53
C ILE A 322 -13.28 15.00 2.12
N ARG A 323 -12.09 15.58 1.86
CA ARG A 323 -11.67 16.03 0.54
C ARG A 323 -10.62 15.09 -0.04
N ILE A 324 -10.86 14.60 -1.26
CA ILE A 324 -10.07 13.55 -1.91
C ILE A 324 -9.21 14.12 -3.03
N VAL A 325 -7.89 13.97 -2.89
CA VAL A 325 -6.85 14.21 -3.91
C VAL A 325 -5.86 13.07 -3.82
N ASP A 326 -5.13 12.75 -4.90
CA ASP A 326 -4.15 11.67 -4.98
C ASP A 326 -4.81 10.26 -5.00
N SER A 327 -4.07 9.20 -4.79
CA SER A 327 -4.47 7.86 -5.22
C SER A 327 -4.43 6.81 -4.11
N ASN A 328 -5.13 5.70 -4.37
CA ASN A 328 -5.12 4.50 -3.54
C ASN A 328 -5.62 4.73 -2.10
N HIS A 329 -6.54 5.66 -1.91
CA HIS A 329 -7.13 5.92 -0.60
C HIS A 329 -8.27 4.95 -0.29
N ILE A 330 -8.36 4.55 0.98
CA ILE A 330 -9.46 3.75 1.53
C ILE A 330 -10.23 4.64 2.50
N ILE A 331 -11.50 4.91 2.19
CA ILE A 331 -12.37 5.79 2.95
C ILE A 331 -13.62 4.98 3.29
N THR A 332 -13.70 4.53 4.52
CA THR A 332 -14.72 3.56 4.93
C THR A 332 -15.24 3.86 6.33
N ASN A 333 -16.46 3.41 6.60
CA ASN A 333 -17.07 3.50 7.93
C ASN A 333 -17.15 4.90 8.55
N ASN A 334 -17.03 5.98 7.78
CA ASN A 334 -17.12 7.32 8.34
C ASN A 334 -18.58 7.76 8.47
N TYR A 335 -18.86 8.52 9.50
CA TYR A 335 -20.16 9.11 9.77
C TYR A 335 -20.07 10.63 9.64
N ILE A 336 -20.84 11.20 8.71
CA ILE A 336 -20.85 12.64 8.40
C ILE A 336 -22.27 13.14 8.59
N GLN A 337 -22.49 14.05 9.54
CA GLN A 337 -23.83 14.52 9.87
C GLN A 337 -23.88 16.03 10.02
N ASP A 338 -24.98 16.63 9.51
CA ASP A 338 -25.31 18.05 9.66
C ASP A 338 -24.15 19.00 9.29
N CYS A 339 -23.30 18.56 8.32
CA CYS A 339 -22.24 19.37 7.75
C CYS A 339 -22.81 20.24 6.64
N ILE A 340 -22.72 21.55 6.80
CA ILE A 340 -23.32 22.54 5.90
C ILE A 340 -22.29 23.57 5.46
N THR A 341 -22.15 23.75 4.15
CA THR A 341 -21.34 24.84 3.58
C THR A 341 -22.12 25.51 2.47
N VAL A 342 -22.52 26.76 2.66
CA VAL A 342 -23.33 27.55 1.72
C VAL A 342 -22.62 28.82 1.27
N GLY A 343 -21.54 29.22 1.95
CA GLY A 343 -20.74 30.40 1.66
C GLY A 343 -19.58 30.15 0.68
N ASP A 344 -18.54 30.96 0.76
CA ASP A 344 -17.41 30.96 -0.19
C ASP A 344 -16.62 29.64 -0.24
N ASN A 345 -16.69 28.82 0.79
CA ASN A 345 -16.05 27.54 0.88
C ASN A 345 -16.90 26.37 0.38
N ALA A 346 -18.12 26.64 -0.13
CA ALA A 346 -19.06 25.61 -0.57
C ALA A 346 -18.53 24.65 -1.64
N ILE A 347 -17.50 25.05 -2.38
CA ILE A 347 -16.84 24.19 -3.37
C ILE A 347 -15.73 23.32 -2.79
N TRP A 348 -15.35 23.53 -1.52
CA TRP A 348 -14.22 22.83 -0.87
C TRP A 348 -14.63 21.93 0.30
N ASN A 349 -15.64 22.34 1.08
CA ASN A 349 -16.05 21.64 2.29
C ASN A 349 -17.46 21.07 2.12
N ASN A 350 -17.58 19.84 1.71
CA ASN A 350 -18.84 19.12 1.51
C ASN A 350 -18.76 17.75 2.23
N GLY A 351 -19.78 16.94 2.09
CA GLY A 351 -19.72 15.58 2.66
C GLY A 351 -18.45 14.85 2.21
N ILE A 352 -18.42 14.46 0.96
CA ILE A 352 -17.22 13.94 0.29
C ILE A 352 -16.96 14.82 -0.93
N THR A 353 -15.79 15.45 -1.02
CA THR A 353 -15.40 16.28 -2.17
C THR A 353 -14.35 15.56 -3.00
N PHE A 354 -14.66 15.30 -4.28
CA PHE A 354 -13.73 14.76 -5.26
C PHE A 354 -13.10 15.89 -6.07
N LEU A 355 -11.80 15.82 -6.31
CA LEU A 355 -11.05 16.75 -7.14
C LEU A 355 -10.45 16.01 -8.34
N GLY A 356 -10.65 16.55 -9.53
CA GLY A 356 -10.20 15.94 -10.78
C GLY A 356 -8.71 15.97 -11.03
N GLY A 357 -7.94 16.76 -10.31
CA GLY A 357 -6.50 16.89 -10.33
C GLY A 357 -5.82 16.73 -11.71
N SER A 358 -4.64 17.28 -11.89
CA SER A 358 -3.93 17.17 -13.19
C SER A 358 -2.48 16.68 -13.06
N ALA A 359 -1.94 16.75 -11.85
CA ALA A 359 -0.57 16.32 -11.60
C ALA A 359 -0.44 14.80 -11.50
N ASN A 360 0.74 14.28 -11.81
CA ASN A 360 1.05 12.87 -11.63
C ASN A 360 1.21 12.54 -10.14
N ASN A 361 0.82 11.33 -9.78
CA ASN A 361 0.93 10.81 -8.42
C ASN A 361 2.39 10.48 -8.08
N ALA A 362 2.83 10.88 -6.90
CA ALA A 362 4.17 10.60 -6.39
C ALA A 362 4.16 9.36 -5.49
N VAL A 363 4.02 8.17 -6.09
CA VAL A 363 3.90 6.91 -5.36
C VAL A 363 5.25 6.23 -5.03
N ILE A 364 6.30 6.58 -5.78
CA ILE A 364 7.63 5.97 -5.62
C ILE A 364 8.42 6.78 -4.59
N CYS A 365 8.72 6.18 -3.44
CA CYS A 365 9.43 6.83 -2.34
C CYS A 365 10.83 7.33 -2.70
N THR A 366 11.50 6.71 -3.66
CA THR A 366 12.84 7.12 -4.13
C THR A 366 12.82 8.34 -5.05
N SER A 367 11.66 8.75 -5.56
CA SER A 367 11.56 9.88 -6.49
C SER A 367 11.78 11.21 -5.78
N THR A 368 12.62 12.06 -6.35
CA THR A 368 12.80 13.45 -5.92
C THR A 368 11.97 14.43 -6.74
N SER A 369 11.29 13.95 -7.78
CA SER A 369 10.44 14.78 -8.65
C SER A 369 8.99 14.60 -8.24
N VAL A 370 8.47 15.56 -7.47
CA VAL A 370 7.07 15.60 -7.03
C VAL A 370 6.42 16.90 -7.47
N SER A 371 5.13 16.89 -7.70
CA SER A 371 4.35 18.08 -8.09
C SER A 371 3.60 18.61 -6.88
N ASN A 372 3.72 19.91 -6.61
CA ASN A 372 2.95 20.61 -5.58
C ASN A 372 1.52 20.99 -6.05
N SER A 373 1.15 20.60 -7.28
CA SER A 373 -0.21 20.74 -7.82
C SER A 373 -1.11 19.61 -7.33
N TYR A 374 -2.38 19.66 -7.69
CA TYR A 374 -3.36 18.63 -7.33
C TYR A 374 -3.14 17.36 -8.18
N GLN A 375 -2.87 16.24 -7.52
CA GLN A 375 -2.71 14.93 -8.16
C GLN A 375 -4.05 14.37 -8.60
N LYS A 376 -4.00 13.45 -9.57
CA LYS A 376 -5.17 12.70 -10.02
C LYS A 376 -5.68 11.78 -8.92
N ALA A 377 -6.99 11.80 -8.68
CA ALA A 377 -7.63 10.89 -7.72
C ALA A 377 -7.88 9.54 -8.40
N LEU A 378 -7.03 8.55 -8.14
CA LEU A 378 -7.05 7.24 -8.80
C LEU A 378 -7.17 6.10 -7.78
N ASN A 379 -7.91 5.06 -8.15
CA ASN A 379 -8.08 3.85 -7.33
C ASN A 379 -8.63 4.15 -5.92
N ILE A 380 -9.64 5.01 -5.84
CA ILE A 380 -10.26 5.39 -4.57
C ILE A 380 -11.25 4.29 -4.16
N THR A 381 -11.21 3.89 -2.89
CA THR A 381 -12.24 3.07 -2.28
C THR A 381 -13.05 3.93 -1.32
N LEU A 382 -14.31 4.20 -1.67
CA LEU A 382 -15.26 4.91 -0.82
C LEU A 382 -16.42 3.96 -0.51
N SER A 383 -16.43 3.36 0.68
CA SER A 383 -17.41 2.32 0.99
C SER A 383 -17.95 2.41 2.41
N ASN A 384 -19.20 2.00 2.57
CA ASN A 384 -19.82 1.90 3.89
C ASN A 384 -19.77 3.19 4.73
N ASN A 385 -19.85 4.37 4.12
CA ASN A 385 -19.95 5.63 4.85
C ASN A 385 -21.43 6.04 4.99
N SER A 386 -21.77 6.66 6.13
CA SER A 386 -23.08 7.25 6.37
C SER A 386 -22.98 8.76 6.25
N ILE A 387 -23.78 9.37 5.34
CA ILE A 387 -23.84 10.82 5.16
C ILE A 387 -25.26 11.28 5.42
N VAL A 388 -25.42 12.06 6.48
CA VAL A 388 -26.73 12.37 7.08
C VAL A 388 -26.95 13.88 7.11
N ASN A 389 -28.07 14.36 6.61
CA ASN A 389 -28.45 15.78 6.62
C ASN A 389 -27.35 16.75 6.19
N THR A 390 -26.46 16.30 5.33
CA THR A 390 -25.25 17.03 4.89
C THR A 390 -25.49 17.58 3.49
N ASN A 391 -25.24 18.87 3.29
CA ASN A 391 -25.40 19.40 1.94
C ASN A 391 -24.29 18.91 1.02
N ALA A 392 -24.61 18.67 -0.25
CA ALA A 392 -23.70 18.11 -1.24
C ALA A 392 -22.94 16.84 -0.73
N PRO A 393 -23.66 15.74 -0.46
CA PRO A 393 -23.05 14.52 0.07
C PRO A 393 -21.86 14.01 -0.74
N LEU A 394 -21.99 13.95 -2.06
CA LEU A 394 -20.91 13.61 -3.00
C LEU A 394 -20.76 14.76 -4.00
N PHE A 395 -19.68 15.49 -3.87
CA PHE A 395 -19.45 16.74 -4.59
C PHE A 395 -18.24 16.66 -5.51
N PHE A 396 -18.42 17.04 -6.78
CA PHE A 396 -17.38 17.05 -7.80
C PHE A 396 -16.92 18.49 -8.09
N ASN A 397 -15.62 18.76 -7.86
CA ASN A 397 -15.04 20.09 -8.01
C ASN A 397 -14.02 20.14 -9.16
N VAL A 398 -14.37 20.86 -10.23
CA VAL A 398 -13.53 20.99 -11.45
C VAL A 398 -12.39 22.01 -11.33
N ASN A 399 -12.29 22.78 -10.25
CA ASN A 399 -11.34 23.89 -10.14
C ASN A 399 -9.87 23.48 -10.23
N THR A 400 -9.56 22.20 -10.00
CA THR A 400 -8.19 21.66 -10.03
C THR A 400 -7.89 20.81 -11.25
N GLY A 401 -8.89 20.58 -12.09
CA GLY A 401 -8.83 19.78 -13.30
C GLY A 401 -10.05 18.87 -13.46
N THR A 402 -10.12 18.21 -14.61
CA THR A 402 -11.22 17.32 -15.01
C THR A 402 -10.70 15.93 -15.41
N ASN A 403 -9.58 15.49 -14.86
CA ASN A 403 -9.15 14.10 -15.07
C ASN A 403 -10.07 13.16 -14.30
N ASP A 404 -10.40 12.06 -14.93
CA ASP A 404 -11.28 11.04 -14.38
C ASP A 404 -10.82 10.58 -12.99
N VAL A 405 -11.74 10.61 -12.03
CA VAL A 405 -11.57 9.94 -10.75
C VAL A 405 -11.90 8.48 -10.95
N THR A 406 -10.99 7.59 -10.55
CA THR A 406 -11.19 6.14 -10.68
C THR A 406 -11.29 5.44 -9.33
N GLY A 407 -11.94 4.28 -9.30
CA GLY A 407 -12.10 3.47 -8.10
C GLY A 407 -13.54 3.04 -7.89
N THR A 408 -13.91 2.77 -6.64
CA THR A 408 -15.23 2.25 -6.27
C THR A 408 -15.93 3.14 -5.25
N VAL A 409 -17.22 3.32 -5.42
CA VAL A 409 -18.16 3.97 -4.48
C VAL A 409 -19.26 2.97 -4.16
N SER A 410 -19.20 2.34 -2.98
CA SER A 410 -20.06 1.19 -2.72
C SER A 410 -20.66 1.16 -1.31
N ASN A 411 -21.88 0.67 -1.21
CA ASN A 411 -22.56 0.43 0.05
C ASN A 411 -22.65 1.65 0.98
N ASN A 412 -22.57 2.86 0.46
CA ASN A 412 -22.77 4.07 1.27
C ASN A 412 -24.26 4.30 1.51
N LEU A 413 -24.59 4.89 2.65
CA LEU A 413 -25.93 5.29 3.04
C LEU A 413 -26.01 6.81 3.11
N ILE A 414 -26.94 7.43 2.36
CA ILE A 414 -27.17 8.87 2.36
C ILE A 414 -28.61 9.14 2.79
N TYR A 415 -28.77 9.91 3.87
CA TYR A 415 -30.08 10.12 4.46
C TYR A 415 -30.35 11.59 4.78
N PHE A 416 -31.54 12.03 4.39
CA PHE A 416 -32.07 13.34 4.75
C PHE A 416 -33.39 13.17 5.52
N ALA A 417 -33.44 13.74 6.73
CA ALA A 417 -34.61 13.60 7.62
C ALA A 417 -35.80 14.44 7.14
N ALA A 418 -35.53 15.63 6.60
CA ALA A 418 -36.54 16.55 6.06
C ALA A 418 -35.93 17.31 4.87
N ALA A 419 -36.81 17.91 4.05
CA ALA A 419 -36.36 18.82 3.02
C ALA A 419 -35.77 20.09 3.65
N ASP A 420 -34.50 20.34 3.40
CA ASP A 420 -33.80 21.55 3.80
C ASP A 420 -33.42 22.34 2.53
N PRO A 421 -33.69 23.65 2.44
CA PRO A 421 -33.33 24.46 1.29
C PRO A 421 -31.82 24.56 1.03
N ASN A 422 -30.98 24.26 2.01
CA ASN A 422 -29.54 24.20 1.88
C ASN A 422 -29.01 22.84 1.35
N LEU A 423 -29.86 21.79 1.37
CA LEU A 423 -29.48 20.47 0.89
C LEU A 423 -29.50 20.46 -0.65
N SER A 424 -28.44 19.99 -1.23
CA SER A 424 -28.33 19.74 -2.66
C SER A 424 -28.78 18.31 -3.03
N ASN A 425 -28.59 17.96 -4.28
CA ASN A 425 -28.72 16.56 -4.70
C ASN A 425 -27.66 15.67 -4.01
N VAL A 426 -27.90 14.37 -3.96
CA VAL A 426 -26.92 13.37 -3.47
C VAL A 426 -25.59 13.51 -4.19
N ILE A 427 -25.64 13.65 -5.52
CA ILE A 427 -24.46 13.93 -6.36
C ILE A 427 -24.62 15.32 -6.96
N SER A 428 -23.63 16.16 -6.76
CA SER A 428 -23.59 17.54 -7.25
C SER A 428 -22.16 17.96 -7.59
N GLY A 429 -21.99 19.18 -8.07
CA GLY A 429 -20.66 19.73 -8.37
C GLY A 429 -20.71 21.23 -8.51
N ASN A 430 -19.54 21.88 -8.57
CA ASN A 430 -19.42 23.32 -8.74
C ASN A 430 -19.77 23.80 -10.16
N THR A 431 -19.94 22.89 -11.12
CA THR A 431 -20.55 23.14 -12.43
C THR A 431 -21.59 22.07 -12.72
N ALA A 432 -22.51 22.37 -13.63
CA ALA A 432 -23.54 21.40 -14.02
C ALA A 432 -22.99 20.12 -14.68
N SER A 433 -21.81 20.21 -15.29
CA SER A 433 -21.14 19.09 -15.96
C SER A 433 -20.09 18.38 -15.08
N ALA A 434 -19.80 18.86 -13.89
CA ALA A 434 -18.68 18.36 -13.08
C ALA A 434 -18.69 16.82 -12.92
N TYR A 435 -19.85 16.24 -12.62
CA TYR A 435 -19.97 14.79 -12.51
C TYR A 435 -19.71 14.08 -13.85
N THR A 436 -20.27 14.60 -14.97
CA THR A 436 -20.08 14.00 -16.29
C THR A 436 -18.67 14.20 -16.83
N ASP A 437 -17.97 15.24 -16.38
CA ASP A 437 -16.63 15.57 -16.82
C ASP A 437 -15.58 14.61 -16.24
N PHE A 438 -15.71 14.17 -14.97
CA PHE A 438 -14.69 13.33 -14.35
C PHE A 438 -15.18 12.35 -13.27
N GLY A 439 -16.47 12.29 -12.98
CA GLY A 439 -17.06 11.40 -11.98
C GLY A 439 -17.54 10.06 -12.52
N THR A 440 -17.69 9.92 -13.84
CA THR A 440 -18.32 8.75 -14.47
C THR A 440 -17.41 7.53 -14.57
N ALA A 441 -16.11 7.68 -14.39
CA ALA A 441 -15.14 6.57 -14.38
C ALA A 441 -15.08 5.82 -13.04
N LEU A 442 -15.72 6.33 -11.98
CA LEU A 442 -15.91 5.58 -10.74
C LEU A 442 -16.95 4.45 -10.96
N THR A 443 -16.70 3.31 -10.35
CA THR A 443 -17.66 2.21 -10.29
C THR A 443 -18.56 2.39 -9.08
N TYR A 444 -19.86 2.57 -9.32
CA TYR A 444 -20.85 2.75 -8.26
C TYR A 444 -21.67 1.47 -8.07
N THR A 445 -21.80 0.99 -6.84
CA THR A 445 -22.53 -0.25 -6.55
C THR A 445 -23.18 -0.21 -5.17
N GLY A 446 -24.47 -0.51 -5.14
CA GLY A 446 -25.16 -0.79 -3.90
C GLY A 446 -25.26 0.38 -2.92
N ASN A 447 -25.20 1.63 -3.38
CA ASN A 447 -25.42 2.80 -2.54
C ASN A 447 -26.91 3.07 -2.37
N ASP A 448 -27.35 3.31 -1.15
CA ASP A 448 -28.73 3.64 -0.84
C ASP A 448 -28.86 5.11 -0.43
N TYR A 449 -29.95 5.77 -0.87
CA TYR A 449 -30.26 7.13 -0.43
C TYR A 449 -31.75 7.32 -0.14
N LYS A 450 -32.06 8.29 0.73
CA LYS A 450 -33.44 8.71 1.03
C LYS A 450 -33.52 10.20 1.34
N GLY A 451 -34.63 10.82 0.88
CA GLY A 451 -35.02 12.18 1.29
C GLY A 451 -34.47 13.30 0.41
N ALA A 452 -33.73 12.98 -0.67
CA ALA A 452 -33.25 13.93 -1.68
C ALA A 452 -33.33 13.31 -3.08
N THR A 453 -33.05 14.08 -4.13
CA THR A 453 -32.86 13.55 -5.46
C THR A 453 -31.44 13.09 -5.68
N LEU A 454 -31.22 12.14 -6.59
CA LEU A 454 -29.86 11.71 -6.89
C LEU A 454 -29.03 12.82 -7.57
N GLY A 455 -29.68 13.65 -8.40
CA GLY A 455 -29.04 14.75 -9.14
C GLY A 455 -28.44 14.35 -10.49
N VAL A 456 -28.14 13.09 -10.70
CA VAL A 456 -27.58 12.53 -11.93
C VAL A 456 -28.25 11.18 -12.25
N THR A 457 -28.00 10.63 -13.44
CA THR A 457 -28.41 9.25 -13.75
C THR A 457 -27.24 8.31 -13.40
N ASN A 458 -27.46 7.42 -12.44
CA ASN A 458 -26.48 6.41 -12.03
C ASN A 458 -27.19 5.19 -11.45
N THR A 459 -26.93 4.00 -12.00
CA THR A 459 -27.58 2.73 -11.60
C THR A 459 -26.97 2.09 -10.32
N GLY A 460 -25.86 2.60 -9.83
CA GLY A 460 -25.23 2.16 -8.58
C GLY A 460 -25.84 2.77 -7.32
N PHE A 461 -26.90 3.59 -7.46
CA PHE A 461 -27.65 4.19 -6.37
C PHE A 461 -29.12 3.77 -6.43
N THR A 462 -29.68 3.45 -5.28
CA THR A 462 -31.10 3.10 -5.13
C THR A 462 -31.77 4.08 -4.16
N GLU A 463 -32.88 4.70 -4.61
CA GLU A 463 -33.74 5.42 -3.68
C GLU A 463 -34.47 4.40 -2.79
N ASN A 464 -34.10 4.38 -1.52
CA ASN A 464 -34.64 3.40 -0.56
C ASN A 464 -35.58 4.08 0.44
N THR A 465 -36.85 4.13 0.15
CA THR A 465 -37.87 4.73 1.03
C THR A 465 -38.07 3.96 2.34
N GLY A 466 -37.58 2.71 2.43
CA GLY A 466 -37.66 1.86 3.61
C GLY A 466 -36.63 2.22 4.72
N ILE A 467 -35.63 3.07 4.43
CA ILE A 467 -34.70 3.51 5.47
C ILE A 467 -35.43 4.24 6.57
N THR A 468 -35.15 3.84 7.82
CA THR A 468 -35.66 4.51 9.01
C THR A 468 -34.48 4.88 9.91
N ALA A 469 -34.40 6.16 10.28
CA ALA A 469 -33.40 6.68 11.21
C ALA A 469 -34.00 6.72 12.63
N SER A 470 -33.24 6.28 13.60
CA SER A 470 -33.56 6.36 15.03
C SER A 470 -32.43 7.09 15.76
N PRO A 471 -32.72 8.12 16.59
CA PRO A 471 -31.71 8.79 17.38
C PRO A 471 -30.98 7.79 18.29
N ASN A 472 -29.66 7.93 18.37
CA ASN A 472 -28.80 7.20 19.29
C ASN A 472 -27.72 8.16 19.83
N GLY A 473 -28.01 8.81 20.97
CA GLY A 473 -27.20 9.94 21.45
C GLY A 473 -27.19 11.07 20.40
N GLU A 474 -26.03 11.47 19.96
CA GLU A 474 -25.83 12.58 19.04
C GLU A 474 -25.88 12.16 17.56
N ILE A 475 -25.97 10.87 17.27
CA ILE A 475 -26.00 10.30 15.93
C ILE A 475 -27.32 9.54 15.67
N PHE A 476 -27.51 9.09 14.45
CA PHE A 476 -28.61 8.20 14.09
C PHE A 476 -28.11 6.78 13.83
N THR A 477 -28.90 5.80 14.24
CA THR A 477 -28.82 4.43 13.73
C THR A 477 -29.87 4.20 12.66
N PHE A 478 -29.60 3.31 11.72
CA PHE A 478 -30.45 3.08 10.57
C PHE A 478 -30.95 1.64 10.51
N SER A 479 -32.22 1.49 10.07
CA SER A 479 -32.80 0.22 9.68
C SER A 479 -33.32 0.31 8.26
N GLY A 480 -33.58 -0.84 7.61
CA GLY A 480 -34.07 -0.88 6.22
C GLY A 480 -33.00 -0.73 5.15
N ALA A 481 -31.72 -0.66 5.52
CA ALA A 481 -30.57 -0.59 4.60
C ALA A 481 -29.46 -1.54 5.08
N THR A 482 -29.75 -2.82 5.20
CA THR A 482 -28.82 -3.83 5.71
C THR A 482 -27.53 -3.90 4.87
N GLY A 483 -26.38 -3.82 5.55
CA GLY A 483 -25.06 -3.83 4.91
C GLY A 483 -24.70 -2.53 4.19
N LYS A 484 -25.41 -1.42 4.48
CA LYS A 484 -25.14 -0.09 3.96
C LYS A 484 -24.80 0.87 5.10
N GLY A 485 -23.96 1.85 4.74
CA GLY A 485 -23.53 2.87 5.68
C GLY A 485 -22.45 2.38 6.67
N ALA A 486 -22.05 3.25 7.56
CA ALA A 486 -21.04 2.98 8.57
C ALA A 486 -21.55 1.99 9.62
N ASP A 487 -20.73 0.99 9.91
CA ASP A 487 -20.94 0.12 11.08
C ASP A 487 -20.31 0.76 12.30
N MET A 488 -21.10 1.50 13.03
CA MET A 488 -20.68 2.23 14.24
C MET A 488 -20.85 1.39 15.52
N GLY A 489 -21.01 0.08 15.41
CA GLY A 489 -21.23 -0.81 16.55
C GLY A 489 -20.04 -0.92 17.50
N VAL A 490 -18.82 -0.65 17.01
CA VAL A 490 -17.57 -0.71 17.80
C VAL A 490 -17.13 0.66 18.27
N TYR A 491 -17.50 1.74 17.59
CA TYR A 491 -17.08 3.11 17.87
C TYR A 491 -18.26 3.98 18.27
N ALA A 492 -18.03 4.98 19.12
CA ALA A 492 -18.96 6.05 19.43
C ALA A 492 -18.25 7.40 19.28
N PRO A 493 -18.96 8.50 18.93
CA PRO A 493 -18.35 9.82 18.91
C PRO A 493 -17.83 10.18 20.29
N ILE A 494 -16.66 10.82 20.30
CA ILE A 494 -16.08 11.35 21.53
C ILE A 494 -16.90 12.55 21.97
N THR A 495 -17.13 12.69 23.27
CA THR A 495 -17.95 13.76 23.87
C THR A 495 -17.16 14.60 24.85
N ASP A 496 -17.71 15.76 25.22
CA ASP A 496 -17.10 16.70 26.15
C ASP A 496 -16.80 16.04 27.53
N GLU A 497 -17.64 15.08 27.94
CA GLU A 497 -17.52 14.39 29.23
C GLU A 497 -16.29 13.46 29.27
N THR A 498 -15.74 13.07 28.15
CA THR A 498 -14.55 12.22 28.10
C THR A 498 -13.25 12.99 28.27
N VAL A 499 -13.29 14.34 28.16
CA VAL A 499 -12.08 15.18 28.26
C VAL A 499 -11.62 15.23 29.72
N GLY A 500 -10.38 14.83 29.96
CA GLY A 500 -9.79 14.59 31.28
C GLY A 500 -9.91 13.15 31.77
N TYR A 501 -10.73 12.34 31.10
CA TYR A 501 -11.04 10.95 31.44
C TYR A 501 -10.70 9.98 30.30
N GLY A 502 -9.52 10.16 29.69
CA GLY A 502 -9.00 9.36 28.60
C GLY A 502 -8.81 10.12 27.28
N ILE A 503 -9.39 11.31 27.16
CA ILE A 503 -9.18 12.25 26.06
C ILE A 503 -8.63 13.55 26.65
N GLY A 504 -7.56 14.08 26.03
CA GLY A 504 -6.94 15.31 26.49
C GLY A 504 -6.17 15.17 27.82
N ALA A 505 -5.65 16.27 28.33
CA ALA A 505 -4.86 16.29 29.55
C ALA A 505 -5.71 15.88 30.77
N CYS A 506 -5.24 14.89 31.49
CA CYS A 506 -5.99 14.25 32.59
C CYS A 506 -6.36 15.17 33.75
N PHE A 507 -5.78 16.35 33.83
CA PHE A 507 -6.07 17.33 34.90
C PHE A 507 -6.98 18.49 34.44
N LEU A 508 -7.50 18.45 33.21
CA LEU A 508 -8.41 19.46 32.67
C LEU A 508 -9.65 18.83 32.08
N ASN A 509 -10.83 19.42 32.32
CA ASN A 509 -12.02 19.10 31.56
C ASN A 509 -12.06 19.87 30.21
N TYR A 510 -13.12 19.68 29.44
CA TYR A 510 -13.30 20.30 28.10
C TYR A 510 -13.38 21.85 28.13
N LEU A 511 -13.67 22.45 29.28
CA LEU A 511 -13.66 23.91 29.50
C LEU A 511 -12.29 24.44 29.92
N GLY A 512 -11.26 23.59 30.05
CA GLY A 512 -9.96 23.98 30.59
C GLY A 512 -9.94 24.20 32.09
N VAL A 513 -10.95 23.70 32.82
CA VAL A 513 -11.03 23.79 34.28
C VAL A 513 -10.31 22.60 34.91
N ASN A 514 -9.48 22.87 35.93
CA ASN A 514 -8.77 21.81 36.62
C ASN A 514 -9.73 20.82 37.27
N ILE A 515 -9.44 19.53 37.10
CA ILE A 515 -10.10 18.40 37.76
C ILE A 515 -9.08 17.61 38.56
N THR A 516 -9.50 16.99 39.63
CA THR A 516 -8.63 16.24 40.56
C THR A 516 -8.84 14.74 40.50
N ASP A 517 -9.91 14.32 39.88
CA ASP A 517 -10.32 12.93 39.69
C ASP A 517 -10.18 12.41 38.26
N GLY A 518 -9.48 13.16 37.43
CA GLY A 518 -9.21 12.74 36.07
C GLY A 518 -8.25 11.53 35.98
N ASN A 519 -8.24 10.89 34.84
CA ASN A 519 -7.41 9.71 34.64
C ASN A 519 -5.96 10.09 34.32
N CYS A 520 -5.19 10.40 35.34
CA CYS A 520 -3.77 10.73 35.27
C CYS A 520 -2.85 9.49 35.43
N ILE A 521 -3.39 8.30 35.37
CA ILE A 521 -2.59 7.09 35.31
C ILE A 521 -1.97 7.02 33.95
N ILE A 522 -0.65 6.81 33.89
CA ILE A 522 0.07 6.58 32.63
C ILE A 522 -0.30 5.17 32.14
N GLU A 523 -1.49 4.99 31.63
CA GLU A 523 -1.77 3.88 30.73
C GLU A 523 -1.38 4.35 29.34
N ILE A 524 -0.28 3.87 28.85
CA ILE A 524 0.01 3.95 27.41
C ILE A 524 -1.10 3.16 26.74
N PRO A 525 -1.99 3.79 25.93
CA PRO A 525 -3.07 3.05 25.31
C PRO A 525 -2.49 1.86 24.56
N GLU A 526 -3.13 0.72 24.75
CA GLU A 526 -2.76 -0.46 24.01
C GLU A 526 -2.79 -0.18 22.51
N SER A 527 -1.74 -0.52 21.85
CA SER A 527 -1.59 -0.26 20.42
C SER A 527 -1.05 -1.48 19.72
N LEU A 528 -1.63 -1.77 18.56
CA LEU A 528 -1.18 -2.76 17.62
C LEU A 528 -1.40 -2.19 16.22
N THR A 529 -0.34 -1.96 15.48
CA THR A 529 -0.39 -1.55 14.08
C THR A 529 0.54 -2.41 13.25
N VAL A 530 0.24 -2.53 11.96
CA VAL A 530 0.98 -3.40 11.04
C VAL A 530 1.25 -2.61 9.76
N SER A 531 2.50 -2.61 9.30
CA SER A 531 2.84 -1.94 8.04
C SER A 531 2.14 -2.63 6.86
N SER A 532 1.74 -1.85 5.86
CA SER A 532 1.15 -2.37 4.64
C SER A 532 2.21 -2.97 3.71
N LEU A 533 1.78 -3.89 2.86
CA LEU A 533 2.57 -4.35 1.72
C LEU A 533 2.04 -3.69 0.43
N SER A 534 2.96 -3.29 -0.45
CA SER A 534 2.60 -2.98 -1.84
C SER A 534 2.13 -4.25 -2.56
N THR A 535 1.50 -4.10 -3.72
CA THR A 535 1.19 -5.25 -4.57
C THR A 535 2.47 -6.03 -4.90
N LEU A 536 2.45 -7.33 -4.66
CA LEU A 536 3.59 -8.22 -4.78
C LEU A 536 3.70 -8.78 -6.20
N ALA A 537 4.93 -9.05 -6.63
CA ALA A 537 5.17 -9.78 -7.88
C ALA A 537 4.57 -11.20 -7.84
N PRO A 538 4.26 -11.81 -8.99
CA PRO A 538 3.68 -13.15 -9.05
C PRO A 538 4.61 -14.27 -8.53
N SER A 539 5.92 -14.06 -8.52
CA SER A 539 6.90 -15.05 -8.04
C SER A 539 6.79 -15.29 -6.53
N ALA A 540 7.18 -16.47 -6.10
CA ALA A 540 7.34 -16.78 -4.68
C ALA A 540 8.43 -15.90 -4.06
N ALA A 541 8.15 -15.27 -2.93
CA ALA A 541 9.10 -14.42 -2.21
C ALA A 541 8.67 -14.21 -0.76
N SER A 542 9.57 -13.70 0.05
CA SER A 542 9.31 -13.27 1.43
C SER A 542 9.47 -11.77 1.55
N TYR A 543 8.60 -11.15 2.36
CA TYR A 543 8.52 -9.72 2.57
C TYR A 543 8.40 -9.43 4.06
N ASP A 544 9.20 -8.51 4.55
CA ASP A 544 9.17 -8.14 5.95
C ASP A 544 8.06 -7.13 6.22
N VAL A 545 7.27 -7.43 7.23
CA VAL A 545 6.17 -6.60 7.73
C VAL A 545 6.49 -6.20 9.14
N SER A 546 6.49 -4.90 9.41
CA SER A 546 6.72 -4.38 10.75
C SER A 546 5.42 -4.38 11.55
N VAL A 547 5.47 -4.97 12.72
CA VAL A 547 4.43 -4.89 13.74
C VAL A 547 4.88 -3.88 14.78
N TYR A 548 4.07 -2.88 15.04
CA TYR A 548 4.28 -1.88 16.07
C TYR A 548 3.22 -2.06 17.14
N ALA A 549 3.64 -2.48 18.30
CA ALA A 549 2.74 -2.77 19.41
C ALA A 549 3.40 -2.47 20.74
N ASN A 550 2.60 -2.09 21.73
CA ASN A 550 2.98 -2.09 23.15
C ASN A 550 2.27 -3.21 23.91
N VAL A 551 1.64 -4.11 23.22
CA VAL A 551 0.89 -5.27 23.72
C VAL A 551 1.47 -6.58 23.18
N SER A 552 1.08 -7.69 23.79
CA SER A 552 1.27 -9.03 23.22
C SER A 552 0.27 -9.24 22.08
N TRP A 553 0.69 -9.94 21.04
CA TRP A 553 -0.13 -10.16 19.86
C TRP A 553 0.10 -11.55 19.27
N THR A 554 -0.89 -12.01 18.53
CA THR A 554 -0.82 -13.22 17.70
C THR A 554 -1.06 -12.85 16.25
N ALA A 555 -0.50 -13.63 15.31
CA ALA A 555 -0.71 -13.47 13.88
C ALA A 555 -1.16 -14.79 13.26
N LEU A 556 -2.12 -14.70 12.35
CA LEU A 556 -2.68 -15.85 11.63
C LEU A 556 -2.80 -15.53 10.14
N SER A 557 -2.21 -16.36 9.30
CA SER A 557 -2.50 -16.32 7.87
C SER A 557 -3.85 -16.97 7.59
N ASN A 558 -4.71 -16.28 6.87
CA ASN A 558 -6.06 -16.77 6.54
C ASN A 558 -6.08 -17.53 5.19
N ASP A 559 -4.99 -17.49 4.44
CA ASP A 559 -4.90 -18.03 3.09
C ASP A 559 -3.72 -19.01 2.97
N ALA A 560 -3.96 -20.18 2.39
CA ALA A 560 -2.97 -21.26 2.29
C ALA A 560 -1.73 -20.92 1.45
N TRP A 561 -1.79 -19.89 0.61
CA TRP A 561 -0.69 -19.44 -0.21
C TRP A 561 0.19 -18.39 0.48
N ILE A 562 -0.21 -17.95 1.67
CA ILE A 562 0.54 -17.03 2.53
C ILE A 562 1.01 -17.81 3.75
N SER A 563 2.25 -17.67 4.14
CA SER A 563 2.79 -18.19 5.40
C SER A 563 3.57 -17.09 6.12
N ILE A 564 3.63 -17.19 7.44
CA ILE A 564 4.35 -16.25 8.30
C ILE A 564 5.37 -17.02 9.13
N ASP A 565 6.52 -16.44 9.38
CA ASP A 565 7.58 -17.05 10.19
C ASP A 565 7.34 -16.90 11.70
N THR A 566 6.62 -15.86 12.10
CA THR A 566 6.35 -15.50 13.48
C THR A 566 4.84 -15.35 13.69
N ASN A 567 4.26 -16.19 14.54
CA ASN A 567 2.83 -16.23 14.80
C ASN A 567 2.39 -15.58 16.13
N SER A 568 3.33 -15.05 16.90
CA SER A 568 3.06 -14.30 18.14
C SER A 568 4.28 -13.49 18.56
N GLY A 569 4.05 -12.41 19.29
CA GLY A 569 5.09 -11.55 19.82
C GLY A 569 4.60 -10.66 20.95
N THR A 570 5.49 -9.89 21.51
CA THR A 570 5.20 -8.84 22.49
C THR A 570 5.95 -7.58 22.09
N GLY A 571 5.24 -6.46 21.99
CA GLY A 571 5.85 -5.22 21.51
C GLY A 571 6.16 -5.23 20.02
N ASN A 572 7.07 -4.37 19.59
CA ASN A 572 7.45 -4.25 18.20
C ASN A 572 8.18 -5.50 17.70
N ALA A 573 7.89 -5.89 16.46
CA ALA A 573 8.53 -7.04 15.82
C ALA A 573 8.54 -6.88 14.29
N THR A 574 9.32 -7.71 13.64
CA THR A 574 9.24 -7.91 12.20
C THR A 574 8.72 -9.32 11.95
N VAL A 575 7.72 -9.44 11.08
CA VAL A 575 7.14 -10.71 10.66
C VAL A 575 7.45 -10.91 9.19
N SER A 576 8.12 -12.00 8.82
CA SER A 576 8.36 -12.31 7.43
C SER A 576 7.14 -13.02 6.83
N VAL A 577 6.49 -12.36 5.89
CA VAL A 577 5.33 -12.87 5.14
C VAL A 577 5.83 -13.49 3.86
N THR A 578 5.71 -14.80 3.72
CA THR A 578 6.14 -15.55 2.54
C THR A 578 4.92 -15.93 1.72
N VAL A 579 4.96 -15.61 0.43
CA VAL A 579 3.92 -15.98 -0.54
C VAL A 579 4.44 -17.05 -1.50
N THR A 580 3.58 -17.98 -1.85
CA THR A 580 3.88 -18.93 -2.94
C THR A 580 3.73 -18.23 -4.28
N GLU A 581 4.26 -18.83 -5.34
CA GLU A 581 4.08 -18.34 -6.70
C GLU A 581 2.59 -18.30 -7.09
N ASN A 582 2.17 -17.19 -7.70
CA ASN A 582 0.85 -17.09 -8.33
C ASN A 582 0.99 -17.53 -9.79
N VAL A 583 0.59 -18.74 -10.09
CA VAL A 583 0.59 -19.29 -11.46
C VAL A 583 -0.68 -18.96 -12.25
N ASN A 584 -1.65 -18.26 -11.64
CA ASN A 584 -2.90 -17.93 -12.29
C ASN A 584 -2.78 -16.63 -13.12
N PRO A 585 -3.52 -16.51 -14.21
CA PRO A 585 -3.56 -15.32 -15.06
C PRO A 585 -4.40 -14.19 -14.46
N SER A 586 -4.75 -14.27 -13.19
CA SER A 586 -5.45 -13.23 -12.41
C SER A 586 -4.71 -12.97 -11.12
N SER A 587 -4.72 -11.71 -10.68
CA SER A 587 -4.22 -11.33 -9.36
C SER A 587 -5.02 -12.05 -8.27
N ARG A 588 -4.38 -12.28 -7.13
CA ARG A 588 -5.03 -12.83 -5.95
C ARG A 588 -4.80 -11.94 -4.73
N THR A 589 -5.76 -11.93 -3.84
CA THR A 589 -5.69 -11.21 -2.57
C THR A 589 -5.98 -12.19 -1.44
N GLY A 590 -5.19 -12.11 -0.40
CA GLY A 590 -5.36 -12.86 0.85
C GLY A 590 -5.02 -11.97 2.02
N THR A 591 -5.14 -12.49 3.23
CA THR A 591 -5.00 -11.69 4.45
C THR A 591 -4.18 -12.40 5.52
N VAL A 592 -3.50 -11.58 6.34
CA VAL A 592 -2.93 -12.00 7.63
C VAL A 592 -3.61 -11.18 8.71
N THR A 593 -4.19 -11.83 9.71
CA THR A 593 -4.84 -11.17 10.84
C THR A 593 -3.89 -11.15 12.03
N PHE A 594 -3.66 -9.97 12.57
CA PHE A 594 -2.94 -9.74 13.81
C PHE A 594 -3.95 -9.39 14.91
N THR A 595 -3.92 -10.12 15.99
CA THR A 595 -4.86 -9.95 17.11
C THR A 595 -4.07 -9.75 18.39
N GLN A 596 -4.46 -8.78 19.18
CA GLN A 596 -3.96 -8.62 20.54
C GLN A 596 -4.21 -9.91 21.34
N ASP A 597 -3.23 -10.35 22.13
CA ASP A 597 -3.38 -11.53 22.99
C ASP A 597 -4.36 -11.25 24.15
N PRO A 598 -5.16 -12.22 24.62
CA PRO A 598 -6.27 -11.97 25.54
C PRO A 598 -5.89 -11.23 26.82
N GLY A 599 -6.63 -10.17 27.13
CA GLY A 599 -6.47 -9.37 28.35
C GLY A 599 -6.52 -7.85 28.16
N GLY A 600 -6.69 -7.35 26.93
CA GLY A 600 -6.84 -5.94 26.58
C GLY A 600 -8.07 -5.66 25.72
N ASP A 601 -8.05 -4.57 24.97
CA ASP A 601 -9.17 -4.08 24.13
C ASP A 601 -9.42 -4.87 22.83
N ASP A 602 -8.90 -6.09 22.69
CA ASP A 602 -9.05 -6.97 21.52
C ASP A 602 -8.75 -6.29 20.18
N ILE A 603 -7.65 -5.57 20.12
CA ILE A 603 -7.25 -4.88 18.89
C ILE A 603 -6.95 -5.91 17.79
N VAL A 604 -7.67 -5.81 16.67
CA VAL A 604 -7.46 -6.64 15.48
C VAL A 604 -6.98 -5.77 14.33
N ARG A 605 -5.95 -6.23 13.62
CA ARG A 605 -5.44 -5.61 12.40
C ARG A 605 -5.33 -6.63 11.28
N THR A 606 -5.78 -6.25 10.10
CA THR A 606 -5.73 -7.11 8.92
C THR A 606 -4.72 -6.53 7.92
N LEU A 607 -3.71 -7.32 7.62
CA LEU A 607 -2.80 -7.05 6.52
C LEU A 607 -3.38 -7.66 5.25
N ASN A 608 -3.66 -6.83 4.27
CA ASN A 608 -4.04 -7.27 2.93
C ASN A 608 -2.77 -7.58 2.11
N VAL A 609 -2.72 -8.77 1.54
CA VAL A 609 -1.63 -9.23 0.69
C VAL A 609 -2.19 -9.42 -0.71
N THR A 610 -1.84 -8.53 -1.63
CA THR A 610 -2.23 -8.63 -3.03
C THR A 610 -1.04 -9.06 -3.86
N GLN A 611 -1.19 -10.11 -4.66
CA GLN A 611 -0.15 -10.59 -5.56
C GLN A 611 -0.65 -10.50 -7.00
N GLU A 612 0.19 -9.95 -7.86
CA GLU A 612 -0.12 -9.79 -9.29
C GLU A 612 -0.42 -11.12 -9.97
N ALA A 613 -1.11 -11.03 -11.09
CA ALA A 613 -1.30 -12.15 -12.01
C ALA A 613 0.06 -12.65 -12.53
N ALA A 614 0.18 -13.94 -12.75
CA ALA A 614 1.30 -14.47 -13.52
C ALA A 614 1.30 -13.86 -14.93
N ASP A 615 2.48 -13.51 -15.44
CA ASP A 615 2.58 -13.25 -16.87
C ASP A 615 2.24 -14.55 -17.61
N PRO A 616 1.16 -14.56 -18.38
CA PRO A 616 0.70 -15.76 -19.06
C PRO A 616 1.73 -16.33 -20.06
N ARG A 617 2.80 -15.57 -20.33
CA ARG A 617 3.92 -16.00 -21.19
C ARG A 617 4.98 -16.77 -20.40
N THR A 618 4.92 -16.72 -19.08
CA THR A 618 5.94 -17.37 -18.23
C THR A 618 5.98 -18.88 -18.48
N GLY A 619 7.15 -19.38 -18.82
CA GLY A 619 7.36 -20.81 -19.13
C GLY A 619 6.97 -21.22 -20.55
N LEU A 620 6.41 -20.32 -21.36
CA LEU A 620 6.13 -20.56 -22.77
C LEU A 620 7.27 -20.04 -23.64
N ASN A 621 7.51 -20.69 -24.77
CA ASN A 621 8.48 -20.25 -25.74
C ASN A 621 7.81 -19.40 -26.82
N LEU A 622 8.41 -18.25 -27.14
CA LEU A 622 8.00 -17.46 -28.29
C LEU A 622 8.31 -18.22 -29.56
N ILE A 623 7.29 -18.51 -30.36
CA ILE A 623 7.45 -19.06 -31.70
C ILE A 623 7.93 -17.93 -32.61
N ASN A 624 9.16 -18.04 -33.08
CA ASN A 624 9.81 -16.96 -33.84
C ASN A 624 9.24 -16.86 -35.25
N VAL A 625 8.21 -16.08 -35.43
CA VAL A 625 7.60 -15.76 -36.74
C VAL A 625 8.13 -14.39 -37.19
N LEU A 626 8.75 -14.32 -38.40
CA LEU A 626 9.37 -13.11 -38.88
C LEU A 626 8.46 -12.33 -39.84
N SER A 627 8.68 -11.03 -39.98
CA SER A 627 7.94 -10.09 -40.83
C SER A 627 8.27 -10.27 -42.32
N THR A 628 7.97 -11.43 -42.84
CA THR A 628 8.14 -11.70 -44.27
C THR A 628 6.84 -12.24 -44.83
N ASP A 629 6.50 -11.92 -46.04
CA ASP A 629 5.34 -12.45 -46.80
C ASP A 629 5.25 -13.98 -46.71
N PHE A 630 6.38 -14.63 -46.43
CA PHE A 630 6.50 -16.08 -46.34
C PHE A 630 5.76 -16.68 -45.11
N TYR A 631 5.57 -15.89 -44.03
CA TYR A 631 4.85 -16.32 -42.84
C TYR A 631 3.37 -15.93 -42.88
N ILE A 632 2.96 -15.06 -43.79
CA ILE A 632 1.55 -14.75 -44.02
C ILE A 632 1.08 -15.57 -45.21
N ASN A 633 0.21 -16.51 -44.88
CA ASN A 633 -0.28 -17.44 -45.90
C ASN A 633 -1.41 -16.80 -46.71
N TYR A 634 -2.27 -16.02 -46.07
CA TYR A 634 -3.42 -15.38 -46.68
C TYR A 634 -3.87 -14.14 -45.90
N PHE A 635 -4.36 -13.14 -46.61
CA PHE A 635 -5.14 -12.02 -46.04
C PHE A 635 -6.27 -11.63 -46.99
N SER A 636 -7.41 -11.26 -46.41
CA SER A 636 -8.60 -10.93 -47.22
C SER A 636 -8.55 -9.52 -47.81
N HIS A 637 -7.89 -8.60 -47.13
CA HIS A 637 -7.70 -7.19 -47.52
C HIS A 637 -6.58 -6.55 -46.74
N GLU A 638 -5.88 -5.60 -47.38
CA GLU A 638 -4.96 -4.67 -46.68
C GLU A 638 -5.16 -3.25 -47.22
N GLU A 639 -5.04 -2.25 -46.38
CA GLU A 639 -5.16 -0.87 -46.79
C GLU A 639 -3.84 -0.41 -47.42
N ASN A 640 -3.79 -0.38 -48.75
CA ASN A 640 -2.61 0.00 -49.55
C ASN A 640 -2.95 1.17 -50.47
N VAL A 641 -2.94 2.39 -49.94
CA VAL A 641 -3.25 3.63 -50.70
C VAL A 641 -2.09 4.63 -50.56
N PRO A 642 -1.02 4.45 -51.34
CA PRO A 642 0.14 5.36 -51.32
C PRO A 642 -0.23 6.82 -51.60
N PRO A 643 0.48 7.82 -51.04
CA PRO A 643 1.59 7.66 -50.10
C PRO A 643 1.17 7.62 -48.62
N ASN A 644 -0.12 7.76 -48.28
CA ASN A 644 -0.56 8.14 -46.94
C ASN A 644 -1.14 6.98 -46.11
N LYS A 645 -1.46 5.84 -46.73
CA LYS A 645 -2.05 4.70 -46.06
C LYS A 645 -1.46 3.41 -46.59
N ILE A 646 -0.40 2.95 -45.95
CA ILE A 646 0.33 1.72 -46.29
C ILE A 646 0.31 0.83 -45.05
N ASN A 647 -0.82 0.09 -44.88
CA ASN A 647 -1.10 -0.72 -43.69
C ASN A 647 -1.18 -2.21 -44.11
N LEU A 648 -0.02 -2.77 -44.44
CA LEU A 648 0.13 -4.05 -45.09
C LEU A 648 0.11 -5.23 -44.11
N ALA A 649 -0.26 -6.40 -44.57
CA ALA A 649 -0.29 -7.61 -43.77
C ALA A 649 1.05 -7.94 -43.06
N PRO A 650 2.25 -7.80 -43.70
CA PRO A 650 3.54 -8.00 -43.02
C PRO A 650 3.79 -7.09 -41.83
N HIS A 651 3.14 -5.92 -41.75
CA HIS A 651 3.29 -5.00 -40.62
C HIS A 651 2.77 -5.58 -39.28
N SER A 652 1.98 -6.64 -39.32
CA SER A 652 1.56 -7.35 -38.12
C SER A 652 2.64 -8.26 -37.50
N LEU A 653 3.81 -8.35 -38.13
CA LEU A 653 4.96 -9.20 -37.71
C LEU A 653 6.30 -8.47 -37.73
N ASP A 654 6.33 -7.16 -38.00
CA ASP A 654 7.57 -6.41 -38.27
C ASP A 654 8.25 -5.87 -37.00
N LYS A 655 7.67 -6.13 -35.83
CA LYS A 655 8.09 -5.66 -34.49
C LYS A 655 8.19 -4.15 -34.39
N ASN A 656 7.35 -3.44 -35.14
CA ASN A 656 7.31 -1.99 -35.18
C ASN A 656 5.92 -1.46 -34.85
N PHE A 657 5.73 -0.99 -33.65
CA PHE A 657 4.44 -0.43 -33.18
C PHE A 657 4.03 0.89 -33.86
N ASN A 658 4.80 1.39 -34.84
CA ASN A 658 4.39 2.53 -35.67
C ASN A 658 3.75 2.10 -37.01
N SER A 659 3.79 0.82 -37.35
CA SER A 659 3.13 0.20 -38.48
C SER A 659 2.04 -0.77 -38.01
N TYR A 660 1.12 -1.13 -38.88
CA TYR A 660 0.05 -2.09 -38.58
C TYR A 660 -0.56 -2.65 -39.84
N TRP A 661 -1.15 -3.82 -39.78
CA TRP A 661 -2.09 -4.29 -40.76
C TRP A 661 -3.47 -3.69 -40.56
N ALA A 662 -4.15 -3.27 -41.65
CA ALA A 662 -5.53 -2.83 -41.62
C ALA A 662 -6.37 -3.60 -42.64
N GLY A 663 -7.19 -4.51 -42.16
CA GLY A 663 -8.13 -5.29 -42.94
C GLY A 663 -9.55 -4.73 -42.89
N ASP A 664 -10.15 -4.40 -44.02
CA ASP A 664 -11.57 -3.98 -44.11
C ASP A 664 -12.44 -5.21 -44.35
N ARG A 665 -13.30 -5.51 -43.39
CA ARG A 665 -14.22 -6.66 -43.47
C ARG A 665 -15.22 -6.59 -44.61
N THR A 666 -15.54 -5.39 -45.15
CA THR A 666 -16.46 -5.23 -46.24
C THR A 666 -15.89 -5.60 -47.58
N GLN A 667 -14.56 -5.80 -47.69
CA GLN A 667 -13.87 -6.15 -48.90
C GLN A 667 -13.81 -7.67 -49.12
N HIS A 668 -14.39 -8.46 -48.23
CA HIS A 668 -14.47 -9.91 -48.33
C HIS A 668 -15.89 -10.41 -48.28
N GLU A 669 -16.21 -11.44 -49.11
CA GLU A 669 -17.59 -11.96 -49.21
C GLU A 669 -18.19 -12.49 -47.89
N SER A 670 -17.36 -12.95 -46.97
CA SER A 670 -17.78 -13.37 -45.64
C SER A 670 -18.13 -12.22 -44.72
N GLY A 671 -17.92 -10.96 -45.10
CA GLY A 671 -18.09 -9.80 -44.24
C GLY A 671 -17.10 -9.71 -43.09
N ARG A 672 -15.92 -10.32 -43.20
CA ARG A 672 -14.87 -10.43 -42.15
C ARG A 672 -13.52 -10.06 -42.68
N ALA A 673 -12.67 -9.40 -41.87
CA ALA A 673 -11.27 -9.24 -42.19
C ALA A 673 -10.52 -10.49 -41.75
N ILE A 674 -9.78 -11.15 -42.66
CA ILE A 674 -9.11 -12.42 -42.37
C ILE A 674 -7.62 -12.28 -42.63
N ILE A 675 -6.80 -12.81 -41.73
CA ILE A 675 -5.38 -13.01 -41.93
C ILE A 675 -4.99 -14.38 -41.38
N ILE A 676 -4.19 -15.13 -42.16
CA ILE A 676 -3.71 -16.48 -41.83
C ILE A 676 -2.18 -16.48 -41.78
N TYR A 677 -1.65 -16.92 -40.65
CA TYR A 677 -0.24 -17.08 -40.40
C TYR A 677 0.15 -18.54 -40.50
N ASP A 678 1.26 -18.81 -41.21
CA ASP A 678 1.92 -20.11 -41.28
C ASP A 678 3.09 -20.11 -40.28
N LEU A 679 3.06 -20.91 -39.26
CA LEU A 679 4.10 -20.96 -38.23
C LEU A 679 5.41 -21.62 -38.70
N LYS A 680 5.44 -22.16 -39.94
CA LYS A 680 6.60 -22.86 -40.56
C LYS A 680 7.09 -24.07 -39.76
N GLY A 681 6.22 -24.63 -38.97
CA GLY A 681 6.42 -25.80 -38.15
C GLY A 681 5.12 -26.21 -37.49
N THR A 682 5.15 -27.28 -36.73
CA THR A 682 4.04 -27.71 -35.90
C THR A 682 4.36 -27.42 -34.44
N PHE A 683 3.43 -26.74 -33.78
CA PHE A 683 3.60 -26.31 -32.41
C PHE A 683 2.39 -26.67 -31.57
N ASP A 684 2.63 -26.93 -30.30
CA ASP A 684 1.59 -27.01 -29.28
C ASP A 684 1.40 -25.58 -28.79
N LEU A 685 0.39 -24.89 -29.35
CA LEU A 685 0.13 -23.48 -29.11
C LEU A 685 -0.69 -23.28 -27.85
N ASP A 686 -0.21 -22.43 -26.94
CA ASP A 686 -0.86 -22.15 -25.66
C ASP A 686 -1.44 -20.73 -25.59
N LEU A 687 -0.84 -19.76 -26.34
CA LEU A 687 -1.20 -18.37 -26.25
C LEU A 687 -0.95 -17.63 -27.57
N VAL A 688 -1.87 -16.73 -27.93
CA VAL A 688 -1.69 -15.75 -29.00
C VAL A 688 -1.76 -14.36 -28.39
N ASP A 689 -0.73 -13.58 -28.64
CA ASP A 689 -0.60 -12.22 -28.12
C ASP A 689 -0.82 -11.22 -29.25
N ILE A 690 -1.76 -10.29 -29.05
CA ILE A 690 -2.17 -9.37 -30.12
C ILE A 690 -2.14 -7.94 -29.61
N ALA A 691 -1.36 -7.07 -30.26
CA ALA A 691 -1.36 -5.64 -30.06
C ALA A 691 -2.14 -4.96 -31.19
N THR A 692 -3.09 -4.11 -30.86
CA THR A 692 -3.91 -3.39 -31.82
C THR A 692 -3.70 -1.88 -31.75
N THR A 693 -4.22 -1.10 -32.71
CA THR A 693 -4.03 0.36 -32.71
C THR A 693 -4.66 1.01 -31.48
N GLY A 694 -3.89 1.89 -30.81
CA GLY A 694 -4.34 2.57 -29.59
C GLY A 694 -5.58 3.45 -29.76
N GLY A 695 -6.31 3.63 -28.66
CA GLY A 695 -7.55 4.40 -28.60
C GLY A 695 -8.76 3.69 -29.19
N LYS A 696 -8.67 2.40 -29.50
CA LYS A 696 -9.74 1.62 -30.13
C LYS A 696 -9.73 0.20 -29.60
N THR A 697 -10.91 -0.44 -29.59
CA THR A 697 -11.06 -1.87 -29.35
C THR A 697 -11.54 -2.57 -30.61
N TYR A 698 -11.06 -3.79 -30.82
CA TYR A 698 -11.43 -4.60 -31.96
C TYR A 698 -12.03 -5.92 -31.51
N GLN A 699 -13.01 -6.41 -32.28
CA GLN A 699 -13.62 -7.72 -32.11
C GLN A 699 -12.87 -8.73 -32.97
N LEU A 700 -12.29 -9.75 -32.33
CA LEU A 700 -11.38 -10.72 -32.93
C LEU A 700 -11.85 -12.14 -32.66
N GLN A 701 -11.50 -13.05 -33.54
CA GLN A 701 -11.62 -14.51 -33.31
C GLN A 701 -10.27 -15.15 -33.71
N ILE A 702 -9.86 -16.15 -32.95
CA ILE A 702 -8.62 -16.92 -33.18
C ILE A 702 -9.02 -18.33 -33.56
N TRP A 703 -8.52 -18.80 -34.68
CA TRP A 703 -8.74 -20.12 -35.21
C TRP A 703 -7.40 -20.81 -35.50
N VAL A 704 -7.34 -22.10 -35.25
CA VAL A 704 -6.10 -22.90 -35.39
C VAL A 704 -6.31 -24.09 -36.33
N SER A 705 -5.25 -24.47 -37.06
CA SER A 705 -5.26 -25.64 -37.95
C SER A 705 -3.93 -26.37 -37.87
N SER A 706 -3.99 -27.69 -37.87
CA SER A 706 -2.82 -28.59 -37.98
C SER A 706 -2.63 -29.17 -39.38
N THR A 707 -3.64 -29.03 -40.26
CA THR A 707 -3.69 -29.77 -41.55
C THR A 707 -3.57 -28.87 -42.77
N GLY A 708 -4.35 -27.81 -42.88
CA GLY A 708 -4.43 -26.98 -44.09
C GLY A 708 -4.95 -25.57 -43.80
N THR A 709 -5.24 -24.83 -44.86
CA THR A 709 -5.69 -23.44 -44.83
C THR A 709 -7.11 -23.24 -45.33
N ASP A 710 -7.82 -24.30 -45.68
CA ASP A 710 -9.22 -24.23 -46.06
C ASP A 710 -10.09 -24.01 -44.78
N ASP A 711 -11.25 -23.41 -44.94
CA ASP A 711 -12.12 -23.10 -43.77
C ASP A 711 -12.46 -24.34 -42.95
N ILE A 712 -12.59 -25.50 -43.56
CA ILE A 712 -12.89 -26.77 -42.88
C ILE A 712 -11.75 -27.28 -42.00
N ASP A 713 -10.52 -26.83 -42.24
CA ASP A 713 -9.32 -27.25 -41.50
C ASP A 713 -9.19 -26.53 -40.17
N PHE A 714 -9.90 -25.42 -39.96
CA PHE A 714 -9.77 -24.58 -38.77
C PHE A 714 -10.79 -24.91 -37.70
N SER A 715 -10.33 -24.92 -36.45
CA SER A 715 -11.14 -24.94 -35.25
C SER A 715 -10.93 -23.70 -34.43
N ASN A 716 -12.01 -23.16 -33.82
CA ASN A 716 -11.93 -22.06 -32.89
C ASN A 716 -11.75 -22.62 -31.45
N PRO A 717 -10.61 -22.39 -30.79
CA PRO A 717 -10.35 -22.89 -29.45
C PRO A 717 -11.12 -22.14 -28.35
N PHE A 718 -11.68 -20.97 -28.67
CA PHE A 718 -12.39 -20.16 -27.67
C PHE A 718 -13.91 -20.45 -27.69
N PRO A 719 -14.61 -20.15 -26.56
CA PRO A 719 -16.06 -20.16 -26.52
C PRO A 719 -16.67 -19.31 -27.66
N PRO A 720 -17.90 -19.58 -28.12
CA PRO A 720 -18.54 -18.75 -29.12
C PRO A 720 -18.62 -17.28 -28.71
N GLY A 721 -18.19 -16.38 -29.58
CA GLY A 721 -18.17 -14.93 -29.37
C GLY A 721 -16.88 -14.30 -29.87
N ASP A 722 -16.86 -12.95 -29.83
CA ASP A 722 -15.70 -12.20 -30.25
C ASP A 722 -14.81 -11.88 -29.02
N LEU A 723 -13.52 -12.07 -29.20
CA LEU A 723 -12.51 -11.62 -28.26
C LEU A 723 -12.32 -10.11 -28.41
N ILE A 724 -12.16 -9.38 -27.34
CA ILE A 724 -11.98 -7.92 -27.35
C ILE A 724 -10.53 -7.57 -27.12
N SER A 725 -9.92 -6.78 -28.01
CA SER A 725 -8.54 -6.30 -27.87
C SER A 725 -8.39 -5.27 -26.73
N ASN A 726 -7.13 -4.93 -26.37
CA ASN A 726 -6.86 -3.78 -25.51
C ASN A 726 -7.26 -2.46 -26.18
N THR A 727 -7.46 -1.41 -25.38
CA THR A 727 -7.69 -0.05 -25.87
C THR A 727 -6.40 0.72 -26.12
N ASP A 728 -5.28 0.28 -25.53
CA ASP A 728 -3.94 0.81 -25.80
C ASP A 728 -3.21 -0.04 -26.84
N ALA A 729 -2.07 0.40 -27.28
CA ALA A 729 -1.27 -0.35 -28.24
C ALA A 729 -0.45 -1.49 -27.61
N SER A 730 -0.75 -1.90 -26.38
CA SER A 730 -0.07 -3.00 -25.70
C SER A 730 -0.58 -4.36 -26.17
N PHE A 731 0.25 -5.37 -26.00
CA PHE A 731 -0.15 -6.76 -26.22
C PHE A 731 -1.24 -7.18 -25.22
N LYS A 732 -2.25 -7.87 -25.73
CA LYS A 732 -3.23 -8.62 -24.96
C LYS A 732 -3.05 -10.10 -25.21
N ALA A 733 -2.74 -10.83 -24.15
CA ALA A 733 -2.59 -12.28 -24.18
C ALA A 733 -3.97 -12.96 -24.26
N PHE A 734 -4.17 -13.74 -25.31
CA PHE A 734 -5.32 -14.63 -25.46
C PHE A 734 -4.83 -16.05 -25.18
N ILE A 735 -5.00 -16.48 -23.94
CA ILE A 735 -4.63 -17.82 -23.48
C ILE A 735 -5.64 -18.80 -24.05
N LEU A 736 -5.18 -19.82 -24.75
CA LEU A 736 -6.06 -20.85 -25.29
C LEU A 736 -6.65 -21.67 -24.13
N PRO A 737 -7.96 -21.97 -24.11
CA PRO A 737 -8.59 -22.74 -23.04
C PRO A 737 -7.97 -24.13 -22.84
N THR A 738 -7.39 -24.68 -23.90
CA THR A 738 -6.56 -25.88 -23.92
C THR A 738 -5.47 -25.69 -24.95
N THR A 739 -4.29 -26.27 -24.70
CA THR A 739 -3.19 -26.30 -25.68
C THR A 739 -3.68 -26.83 -27.04
N ALA A 740 -3.49 -26.05 -28.09
CA ALA A 740 -3.83 -26.47 -29.44
C ALA A 740 -2.66 -27.27 -30.03
N VAL A 741 -2.73 -28.57 -29.87
CA VAL A 741 -1.65 -29.51 -30.22
C VAL A 741 -1.43 -29.57 -31.74
N GLY A 742 -0.19 -29.50 -32.14
CA GLY A 742 0.22 -29.65 -33.56
C GLY A 742 -0.23 -28.51 -34.46
N THR A 743 -0.47 -27.31 -33.95
CA THR A 743 -0.89 -26.12 -34.70
C THR A 743 0.20 -25.75 -35.72
N LYS A 744 -0.22 -25.60 -36.96
CA LYS A 744 0.63 -25.16 -38.08
C LYS A 744 0.20 -23.82 -38.65
N TYR A 745 -1.11 -23.56 -38.62
CA TYR A 745 -1.69 -22.30 -39.12
C TYR A 745 -2.55 -21.66 -38.04
N VAL A 746 -2.46 -20.33 -37.94
CA VAL A 746 -3.33 -19.51 -37.07
C VAL A 746 -4.06 -18.51 -37.97
N LYS A 747 -5.38 -18.54 -37.91
CA LYS A 747 -6.26 -17.61 -38.60
C LYS A 747 -6.88 -16.63 -37.62
N ILE A 748 -6.64 -15.34 -37.85
CA ILE A 748 -7.31 -14.25 -37.11
C ILE A 748 -8.44 -13.72 -37.98
N ILE A 749 -9.62 -13.68 -37.39
CA ILE A 749 -10.81 -13.07 -38.00
C ILE A 749 -11.10 -11.78 -37.24
N GLY A 750 -11.13 -10.65 -37.94
CA GLY A 750 -11.48 -9.35 -37.41
C GLY A 750 -12.91 -8.95 -37.83
N ASN A 751 -13.76 -8.63 -36.86
CA ASN A 751 -15.12 -8.17 -37.06
C ASN A 751 -15.25 -6.64 -36.98
N GLY A 752 -14.12 -5.91 -36.94
CA GLY A 752 -14.07 -4.45 -36.84
C GLY A 752 -14.16 -3.96 -35.40
N GLN A 753 -14.64 -2.74 -35.23
CA GLN A 753 -14.80 -2.12 -33.91
C GLN A 753 -16.27 -2.28 -33.42
N PRO A 754 -16.51 -2.46 -32.13
CA PRO A 754 -17.87 -2.56 -31.59
C PRO A 754 -18.77 -1.38 -31.97
N ASN A 755 -18.20 -0.19 -32.16
CA ASN A 755 -18.91 1.07 -32.41
C ASN A 755 -18.92 1.52 -33.88
N GLY A 756 -18.71 0.61 -34.87
CA GLY A 756 -19.10 0.85 -36.27
C GLY A 756 -18.02 0.98 -37.32
N SER A 757 -16.72 1.00 -36.99
CA SER A 757 -15.67 0.90 -38.03
C SER A 757 -15.50 -0.54 -38.51
N ASN A 758 -15.41 -0.70 -39.84
CA ASN A 758 -15.26 -1.98 -40.49
C ASN A 758 -13.81 -2.51 -40.50
N PHE A 759 -12.86 -1.64 -40.17
CA PHE A 759 -11.45 -1.99 -40.15
C PHE A 759 -11.08 -2.71 -38.87
N THR A 760 -10.22 -3.72 -38.99
CA THR A 760 -9.46 -4.35 -37.93
C THR A 760 -7.99 -4.03 -38.15
N SER A 761 -7.33 -3.46 -37.12
CA SER A 761 -5.94 -3.02 -37.23
C SER A 761 -5.08 -3.71 -36.17
N ILE A 762 -4.07 -4.49 -36.62
CA ILE A 762 -3.13 -5.23 -35.77
C ILE A 762 -1.74 -4.62 -35.96
N HIS A 763 -1.14 -4.10 -34.88
CA HIS A 763 0.25 -3.66 -34.87
C HIS A 763 1.18 -4.86 -34.90
N GLU A 764 0.99 -5.76 -33.94
CA GLU A 764 1.86 -6.92 -33.78
C GLU A 764 1.05 -8.13 -33.30
N ILE A 765 1.50 -9.30 -33.71
CA ILE A 765 1.02 -10.58 -33.21
C ILE A 765 2.22 -11.48 -32.86
N GLU A 766 2.10 -12.15 -31.72
CA GLU A 766 3.09 -13.12 -31.25
C GLU A 766 2.40 -14.42 -30.87
N PHE A 767 3.09 -15.51 -31.05
CA PHE A 767 2.60 -16.87 -30.80
C PHE A 767 3.49 -17.53 -29.77
N TYR A 768 2.90 -18.16 -28.76
CA TYR A 768 3.63 -18.82 -27.68
C TYR A 768 3.20 -20.27 -27.53
N GLY A 769 4.18 -21.14 -27.41
CA GLY A 769 3.99 -22.57 -27.33
C GLY A 769 5.28 -23.34 -27.43
N ASN A 770 5.20 -24.67 -27.54
CA ASN A 770 6.36 -25.54 -27.68
C ASN A 770 6.32 -26.23 -29.02
N SER A 771 7.49 -26.56 -29.55
CA SER A 771 7.53 -27.42 -30.76
C SER A 771 6.79 -28.71 -30.48
N SER A 772 5.78 -29.00 -31.26
CA SER A 772 5.07 -30.27 -31.17
C SER A 772 6.04 -31.44 -31.33
N LEU A 773 6.03 -32.35 -30.36
CA LEU A 773 6.79 -33.61 -30.50
C LEU A 773 6.07 -34.55 -31.48
N SER A 774 5.91 -34.13 -32.75
CA SER A 774 5.51 -35.05 -33.80
C SER A 774 6.71 -35.93 -34.15
N ILE A 775 6.61 -37.18 -33.82
CA ILE A 775 7.46 -38.19 -34.42
C ILE A 775 6.93 -38.34 -35.84
N ASP A 776 7.52 -37.61 -36.78
CA ASP A 776 7.38 -37.97 -38.20
C ASP A 776 7.92 -39.38 -38.36
N ASP A 777 7.10 -40.32 -38.82
CA ASP A 777 7.46 -41.74 -39.03
C ASP A 777 8.69 -41.91 -39.96
N ASN A 778 9.12 -40.85 -40.68
CA ASN A 778 10.33 -40.83 -41.49
C ASN A 778 11.61 -40.52 -40.68
N ASP A 779 11.55 -39.95 -39.50
CA ASP A 779 12.75 -39.67 -38.66
C ASP A 779 13.15 -40.89 -37.79
N LEU A 780 12.27 -41.85 -37.58
CA LEU A 780 12.64 -43.09 -36.86
C LEU A 780 13.67 -43.92 -37.61
N ALA A 781 13.74 -43.81 -38.95
CA ALA A 781 14.73 -44.55 -39.79
C ALA A 781 16.13 -43.95 -39.66
N ASN A 782 16.25 -42.66 -39.34
CA ASN A 782 17.52 -41.91 -39.25
C ASN A 782 17.93 -41.59 -37.80
N ALA A 783 17.20 -42.04 -36.80
CA ALA A 783 17.56 -41.77 -35.40
C ALA A 783 18.89 -42.47 -35.05
N ILE A 784 19.82 -41.69 -34.51
CA ILE A 784 21.10 -42.21 -34.01
C ILE A 784 20.82 -43.31 -33.01
N LYS A 785 21.28 -44.55 -33.33
CA LYS A 785 21.20 -45.70 -32.41
C LYS A 785 22.44 -45.75 -31.54
N MET A 786 22.23 -45.98 -30.27
CA MET A 786 23.26 -45.96 -29.24
C MET A 786 23.23 -47.27 -28.47
N TYR A 787 24.35 -47.97 -28.40
CA TYR A 787 24.46 -49.27 -27.69
C TYR A 787 25.91 -49.59 -27.29
N PRO A 788 26.15 -50.39 -26.23
CA PRO A 788 25.15 -50.71 -25.22
C PRO A 788 24.76 -49.52 -24.36
N ASN A 789 23.56 -49.46 -23.83
CA ASN A 789 23.15 -48.49 -22.85
C ASN A 789 22.22 -49.21 -21.87
N PRO A 790 22.60 -49.55 -20.63
CA PRO A 790 23.84 -49.08 -19.95
C PRO A 790 25.14 -49.50 -20.62
N VAL A 791 26.12 -48.62 -20.58
CA VAL A 791 27.46 -48.86 -21.13
C VAL A 791 28.49 -49.05 -20.01
N LYS A 792 29.43 -50.03 -20.25
CA LYS A 792 30.53 -50.27 -19.32
C LYS A 792 31.80 -49.58 -19.83
N ASP A 793 32.25 -49.91 -21.02
CA ASP A 793 33.52 -49.46 -21.54
C ASP A 793 33.36 -48.62 -22.82
N ILE A 794 32.76 -49.14 -23.88
CA ILE A 794 32.65 -48.51 -25.18
C ILE A 794 31.18 -48.33 -25.59
N LEU A 795 30.77 -47.09 -25.77
CA LEU A 795 29.49 -46.70 -26.32
C LEU A 795 29.62 -46.53 -27.85
N THR A 796 28.81 -47.24 -28.58
CA THR A 796 28.76 -47.15 -30.04
C THR A 796 27.54 -46.37 -30.47
N LEU A 797 27.76 -45.31 -31.27
CA LEU A 797 26.73 -44.55 -31.95
C LEU A 797 26.66 -44.98 -33.41
N LYS A 798 25.48 -45.37 -33.90
CA LYS A 798 25.22 -45.71 -35.31
C LYS A 798 24.15 -44.80 -35.91
N ASN A 799 24.08 -44.77 -37.22
CA ASN A 799 23.22 -43.92 -38.03
C ASN A 799 23.51 -42.42 -37.80
N ILE A 800 24.77 -42.09 -37.66
CA ILE A 800 25.22 -40.72 -37.53
C ILE A 800 25.18 -40.10 -38.90
N GLY A 801 24.35 -39.06 -39.10
CA GLY A 801 24.28 -38.35 -40.38
C GLY A 801 25.64 -37.76 -40.77
N ASN A 802 25.91 -37.63 -42.06
CA ASN A 802 27.18 -37.12 -42.59
C ASN A 802 27.52 -35.68 -42.17
N ASN A 803 26.63 -34.99 -41.49
CA ASN A 803 26.76 -33.59 -41.09
C ASN A 803 27.10 -33.40 -39.63
N VAL A 804 27.23 -34.48 -38.83
CA VAL A 804 27.57 -34.37 -37.38
C VAL A 804 29.03 -33.95 -37.25
N ASN A 805 29.24 -32.82 -36.54
CA ASN A 805 30.59 -32.26 -36.39
C ASN A 805 31.08 -32.21 -34.93
N LEU A 806 30.17 -32.33 -33.93
CA LEU A 806 30.52 -32.20 -32.52
C LEU A 806 29.67 -33.14 -31.65
N LEU A 807 30.37 -33.82 -30.73
CA LEU A 807 29.77 -34.61 -29.66
C LEU A 807 30.16 -34.01 -28.30
N GLN A 808 29.20 -33.80 -27.43
CA GLN A 808 29.43 -33.30 -26.08
C GLN A 808 28.73 -34.19 -25.08
N VAL A 809 29.38 -34.56 -23.98
CA VAL A 809 28.78 -35.32 -22.88
C VAL A 809 28.74 -34.41 -21.66
N PHE A 810 27.60 -34.37 -21.02
CA PHE A 810 27.35 -33.61 -19.78
C PHE A 810 26.96 -34.58 -18.66
N SER A 811 27.41 -34.28 -17.43
CA SER A 811 26.86 -34.90 -16.22
C SER A 811 25.46 -34.36 -15.97
N ILE A 812 24.69 -35.07 -15.15
CA ILE A 812 23.29 -34.69 -14.88
C ILE A 812 23.13 -33.32 -14.21
N ASP A 813 24.18 -32.82 -13.57
CA ASP A 813 24.27 -31.47 -12.98
C ASP A 813 24.59 -30.38 -14.05
N GLY A 814 24.62 -30.73 -15.32
CA GLY A 814 24.85 -29.80 -16.44
C GLY A 814 26.30 -29.48 -16.76
N ARG A 815 27.27 -30.07 -16.08
CA ARG A 815 28.68 -29.84 -16.34
C ARG A 815 29.15 -30.63 -17.53
N LYS A 816 29.77 -29.96 -18.54
CA LYS A 816 30.40 -30.64 -19.69
C LYS A 816 31.60 -31.47 -19.23
N VAL A 817 31.56 -32.77 -19.39
CA VAL A 817 32.59 -33.73 -18.97
C VAL A 817 33.42 -34.29 -20.12
N TYR A 818 32.91 -34.18 -21.36
CA TYR A 818 33.63 -34.64 -22.56
C TYR A 818 33.16 -33.89 -23.80
N GLU A 819 34.07 -33.67 -24.71
CA GLU A 819 33.83 -33.06 -26.04
C GLU A 819 34.71 -33.68 -27.07
N LYS A 820 34.14 -33.97 -28.25
CA LYS A 820 34.86 -34.51 -29.40
C LYS A 820 34.34 -33.94 -30.69
N THR A 821 35.22 -33.30 -31.44
CA THR A 821 34.96 -32.91 -32.82
C THR A 821 35.01 -34.15 -33.71
N VAL A 822 34.05 -34.30 -34.56
CA VAL A 822 33.90 -35.45 -35.44
C VAL A 822 33.97 -34.98 -36.89
N ASN A 823 34.94 -35.52 -37.62
CA ASN A 823 35.01 -35.35 -39.09
C ASN A 823 34.43 -36.61 -39.68
N SER A 824 33.11 -36.70 -39.77
CA SER A 824 32.47 -37.96 -40.15
C SER A 824 32.45 -38.23 -41.64
N SER A 825 33.14 -39.25 -41.99
CA SER A 825 32.87 -40.02 -43.25
C SER A 825 32.39 -41.46 -42.97
N GLY A 826 31.87 -41.72 -41.73
CA GLY A 826 31.55 -43.08 -41.34
C GLY A 826 30.19 -43.18 -40.61
N SER A 827 29.54 -44.33 -40.77
CA SER A 827 28.21 -44.61 -40.16
C SER A 827 28.26 -44.95 -38.68
N GLU A 828 29.43 -44.97 -38.02
CA GLU A 828 29.60 -45.41 -36.63
C GLU A 828 30.69 -44.60 -35.92
N ILE A 829 30.39 -44.14 -34.69
CA ILE A 829 31.36 -43.48 -33.78
C ILE A 829 31.38 -44.27 -32.47
N LYS A 830 32.61 -44.48 -31.93
CA LYS A 830 32.85 -45.10 -30.64
C LYS A 830 33.33 -44.04 -29.64
N LEU A 831 32.67 -44.03 -28.48
CA LEU A 831 33.06 -43.23 -27.32
C LEU A 831 33.55 -44.15 -26.21
N ASP A 832 34.75 -43.87 -25.68
CA ASP A 832 35.28 -44.55 -24.52
C ASP A 832 34.66 -43.97 -23.27
N MET A 833 33.85 -44.78 -22.60
CA MET A 833 33.12 -44.43 -21.37
C MET A 833 33.81 -44.97 -20.13
N SER A 834 34.92 -45.71 -20.24
CA SER A 834 35.64 -46.24 -19.10
C SER A 834 36.18 -45.24 -18.11
N PRO A 835 36.49 -43.96 -18.50
CA PRO A 835 36.90 -42.94 -17.51
C PRO A 835 35.73 -42.29 -16.74
N PHE A 836 34.49 -42.60 -17.10
CA PHE A 836 33.34 -41.98 -16.49
C PHE A 836 32.85 -42.77 -15.26
N ALA A 837 32.49 -42.08 -14.20
CA ALA A 837 31.90 -42.76 -13.02
C ALA A 837 30.52 -43.35 -13.36
N ASN A 838 30.09 -44.34 -12.58
CA ASN A 838 28.73 -44.86 -12.67
C ASN A 838 27.71 -43.75 -12.51
N GLY A 839 26.77 -43.61 -13.43
CA GLY A 839 25.77 -42.56 -13.39
C GLY A 839 25.09 -42.30 -14.72
N THR A 840 24.23 -41.30 -14.71
CA THR A 840 23.51 -40.83 -15.91
C THR A 840 24.22 -39.62 -16.50
N TYR A 841 24.36 -39.63 -17.85
CA TYR A 841 24.99 -38.57 -18.62
C TYR A 841 24.08 -38.17 -19.78
N ILE A 842 24.23 -36.95 -20.26
CA ILE A 842 23.52 -36.42 -21.43
C ILE A 842 24.52 -36.25 -22.58
N LEU A 843 24.25 -36.92 -23.68
CA LEU A 843 25.01 -36.76 -24.93
C LEU A 843 24.29 -35.78 -25.86
N ASN A 844 24.95 -34.71 -26.22
CA ASN A 844 24.54 -33.82 -27.29
C ASN A 844 25.32 -34.17 -28.56
N VAL A 845 24.59 -34.37 -29.63
CA VAL A 845 25.12 -34.58 -30.97
C VAL A 845 24.73 -33.36 -31.80
N LEU A 846 25.71 -32.61 -32.30
CA LEU A 846 25.50 -31.40 -33.06
C LEU A 846 25.98 -31.61 -34.49
N ASP A 847 25.21 -31.11 -35.45
CA ASP A 847 25.58 -31.05 -36.84
C ASP A 847 26.22 -29.70 -37.22
N SER A 848 26.61 -29.56 -38.48
CA SER A 848 27.23 -28.34 -39.02
C SER A 848 26.31 -27.11 -39.03
N SER A 849 24.98 -27.32 -38.90
CA SER A 849 23.96 -26.27 -38.80
C SER A 849 23.59 -25.95 -37.35
N GLN A 850 24.32 -26.51 -36.37
CA GLN A 850 24.03 -26.36 -34.92
C GLN A 850 22.75 -27.09 -34.48
N THR A 851 22.13 -27.90 -35.31
CA THR A 851 21.00 -28.73 -34.93
C THR A 851 21.45 -29.74 -33.88
N LYS A 852 20.74 -29.86 -32.80
CA LYS A 852 21.13 -30.65 -31.62
C LYS A 852 20.22 -31.86 -31.45
N GLN A 853 20.80 -33.05 -31.38
CA GLN A 853 20.13 -34.26 -30.91
C GLN A 853 20.62 -34.59 -29.50
N VAL A 854 19.72 -34.93 -28.59
CA VAL A 854 20.04 -35.24 -27.21
C VAL A 854 19.73 -36.70 -26.91
N LYS A 855 20.66 -37.41 -26.29
CA LYS A 855 20.52 -38.81 -25.86
C LYS A 855 20.98 -38.98 -24.41
N MET A 856 20.33 -39.87 -23.70
CA MET A 856 20.73 -40.21 -22.35
C MET A 856 21.60 -41.45 -22.31
N ILE A 857 22.76 -41.36 -21.65
CA ILE A 857 23.71 -42.45 -21.44
C ILE A 857 23.67 -42.90 -19.98
N ILE A 858 23.60 -44.19 -19.73
CA ILE A 858 23.77 -44.76 -18.41
C ILE A 858 25.13 -45.49 -18.41
N VAL A 859 26.03 -45.08 -17.53
CA VAL A 859 27.34 -45.73 -17.33
C VAL A 859 27.23 -46.65 -16.11
N SER A 860 27.62 -47.91 -16.29
CA SER A 860 27.57 -48.94 -15.23
C SER A 860 28.73 -49.92 -15.40
N HIS A 861 29.80 -49.69 -14.64
CA HIS A 861 31.01 -50.52 -14.64
C HIS A 861 30.82 -51.83 -13.82
#